data_dd3ef77b8b49398962ee7d15a9e99f8b
#
_entry.id   dd3ef77b8b49398962ee7d15a9e99f8b
#
_cell.length_a   1.000
_cell.length_b   1.000
_cell.length_c   1.000
_cell.angle_alpha   90.00
_cell.angle_beta   90.00
_cell.angle_gamma   90.00
#
_symmetry.space_group_name_H-M   'P 1'
#
loop_
_entity.id
_entity.type
_entity.pdbx_description
1 polymer ?
#
loop_
_entity_poly.entity_id
_entity_poly.type
_entity_poly.pdbx_seq_one_letter_code
_entity_poly.pdbx_strand_id
1 'polypeptide(L)'
;VLYQYSSFAYAMFKRPVDIYKLISRIRKDKEFSEDAVVEAKPRTFRTEADNCICEAWLAQILINSLASSRSRYEEFHYCNLTGAFLVVPGQDGKNKDYVDAFEVALDRDYLLNVEVKRHRTLYSIQNDPKVNRSALNGKPKYVLHEGTGTFRRLLPRDPKSDPKMTYIQMGLTNKRAHAHFVDFSSCTAYDRSRAGVLHQVLDNIQERLSKYMSVKLCVLDRPHTVELKETILKKPEHLRARLNGQPVRIVDQVRSEESQEMVRSLKKGLLAHMEDPKLLTIGKREKREAFNYRIIHDAAYYEENNQKDEYLASDSSVIRQNITIEGVKEISDAIVKTLIKEQLIKRDLQERNLSLFDWSRLNATGMWTFAAYDSAEKNIVFMDIFPDGHFEFRKVDPTSLDWYAKYQEYVEILKGAKDSKWQTHLSPEGLVVSEAGDKNLIYRTEETTIPNLKEIRNIIKEVDDELPEGMRTGSDLAFVVKECFAGTPQAGSEKVSTLVEDLNALGHQEISKKALKGILNLCLGKGSKAVADLRDALYEKYRVRLHFSKKKENMDDLFSASLNIKYFGANESEAHYFVGDRQGAIQFSINNACHLRKIVAVNGSKLVFKEVLPTMDVDFVRTGQSTVLPFPFKYIREYAKFEK
;
A
#
# COMPACT_ATOMS: atom_id res chain seq x y z
N VAL A 1 -5.67 8.58 -32.33
CA VAL A 1 -5.73 8.32 -30.89
C VAL A 1 -7.19 8.21 -30.48
N LEU A 2 -7.52 7.32 -29.62
CA LEU A 2 -8.88 7.02 -29.18
C LEU A 2 -8.95 7.04 -27.65
N TYR A 3 -10.00 7.64 -27.13
CA TYR A 3 -10.32 7.60 -25.70
C TYR A 3 -11.80 7.28 -25.53
N GLN A 4 -12.11 6.23 -24.82
CA GLN A 4 -13.47 5.81 -24.52
C GLN A 4 -13.86 6.20 -23.09
N TYR A 5 -15.00 6.84 -22.95
CA TYR A 5 -15.59 7.16 -21.66
C TYR A 5 -17.09 6.81 -21.69
N SER A 6 -17.49 5.85 -20.87
CA SER A 6 -18.88 5.33 -20.85
C SER A 6 -19.32 4.87 -22.26
N SER A 7 -20.40 5.42 -22.77
CA SER A 7 -20.96 5.15 -24.11
C SER A 7 -20.35 5.99 -25.23
N PHE A 8 -19.42 6.90 -24.91
CA PHE A 8 -18.79 7.78 -25.89
C PHE A 8 -17.36 7.37 -26.19
N ALA A 9 -16.93 7.61 -27.42
CA ALA A 9 -15.54 7.49 -27.81
C ALA A 9 -15.08 8.82 -28.46
N TYR A 10 -13.98 9.37 -27.92
CA TYR A 10 -13.33 10.56 -28.48
C TYR A 10 -12.16 10.11 -29.34
N ALA A 11 -12.07 10.65 -30.55
CA ALA A 11 -10.98 10.37 -31.49
C ALA A 11 -10.27 11.65 -31.89
N MET A 12 -8.93 11.63 -31.80
CA MET A 12 -8.08 12.71 -32.28
C MET A 12 -7.28 12.22 -33.48
N PHE A 13 -7.32 12.96 -34.56
CA PHE A 13 -6.66 12.66 -35.82
C PHE A 13 -5.54 13.67 -36.10
N LYS A 14 -4.41 13.22 -36.67
CA LYS A 14 -3.32 14.09 -37.09
C LYS A 14 -3.67 15.00 -38.27
N ARG A 15 -4.67 14.61 -39.08
CA ARG A 15 -5.14 15.36 -40.26
C ARG A 15 -6.66 15.43 -40.20
N PRO A 16 -7.26 16.45 -40.82
CA PRO A 16 -8.70 16.52 -40.96
C PRO A 16 -9.27 15.25 -41.57
N VAL A 17 -10.37 14.77 -41.02
CA VAL A 17 -11.06 13.53 -41.45
C VAL A 17 -12.44 13.89 -41.92
N ASP A 18 -12.84 13.33 -43.06
CA ASP A 18 -14.21 13.36 -43.51
C ASP A 18 -15.08 12.45 -42.62
N ILE A 19 -15.87 13.09 -41.77
CA ILE A 19 -16.70 12.41 -40.77
C ILE A 19 -17.73 11.48 -41.43
N TYR A 20 -18.30 11.88 -42.56
CA TYR A 20 -19.30 11.06 -43.27
C TYR A 20 -18.69 9.77 -43.82
N LYS A 21 -17.48 9.87 -44.40
CA LYS A 21 -16.75 8.68 -44.85
C LYS A 21 -16.34 7.78 -43.69
N LEU A 22 -15.95 8.36 -42.55
CA LEU A 22 -15.64 7.60 -41.36
C LEU A 22 -16.83 6.81 -40.85
N ILE A 23 -17.99 7.47 -40.67
CA ILE A 23 -19.25 6.83 -40.24
C ILE A 23 -19.68 5.74 -41.23
N SER A 24 -19.61 6.03 -42.53
CA SER A 24 -19.95 5.03 -43.55
C SER A 24 -19.09 3.78 -43.48
N ARG A 25 -17.79 3.94 -43.17
CA ARG A 25 -16.86 2.80 -42.96
C ARG A 25 -17.20 2.00 -41.70
N ILE A 26 -17.45 2.70 -40.59
CA ILE A 26 -17.82 2.05 -39.31
C ILE A 26 -19.12 1.25 -39.50
N ARG A 27 -20.15 1.81 -40.15
CA ARG A 27 -21.42 1.13 -40.40
C ARG A 27 -21.31 -0.09 -41.32
N LYS A 28 -20.31 -0.13 -42.18
CA LYS A 28 -20.01 -1.28 -43.05
C LYS A 28 -19.21 -2.38 -42.38
N ASP A 29 -18.72 -2.15 -41.17
CA ASP A 29 -17.99 -3.18 -40.44
C ASP A 29 -18.98 -4.26 -39.98
N LYS A 30 -18.65 -5.52 -40.28
CA LYS A 30 -19.49 -6.68 -39.95
C LYS A 30 -19.65 -6.94 -38.44
N GLU A 31 -18.86 -6.28 -37.61
CA GLU A 31 -18.95 -6.38 -36.17
C GLU A 31 -19.92 -5.37 -35.55
N PHE A 32 -20.40 -4.43 -36.34
CA PHE A 32 -21.51 -3.54 -35.93
C PHE A 32 -22.83 -4.27 -36.08
N SER A 33 -23.66 -4.27 -35.03
CA SER A 33 -25.04 -4.75 -35.15
C SER A 33 -25.83 -3.84 -36.09
N GLU A 34 -26.74 -4.38 -36.88
CA GLU A 34 -27.58 -3.61 -37.81
C GLU A 34 -28.40 -2.54 -37.08
N ASP A 35 -28.71 -2.76 -35.80
CA ASP A 35 -29.47 -1.84 -34.94
C ASP A 35 -28.59 -0.75 -34.27
N ALA A 36 -27.27 -0.78 -34.43
CA ALA A 36 -26.41 0.19 -33.81
C ALA A 36 -26.42 1.55 -34.52
N VAL A 37 -26.87 2.58 -33.82
CA VAL A 37 -26.84 3.96 -34.31
C VAL A 37 -25.50 4.59 -33.96
N VAL A 38 -24.69 4.93 -34.97
CA VAL A 38 -23.42 5.63 -34.79
C VAL A 38 -23.61 7.07 -35.22
N GLU A 39 -23.40 7.98 -34.28
CA GLU A 39 -23.33 9.40 -34.53
C GLU A 39 -21.92 9.88 -34.29
N ALA A 40 -21.43 10.80 -35.12
CA ALA A 40 -20.17 11.48 -34.88
C ALA A 40 -20.36 12.99 -34.99
N LYS A 41 -19.89 13.72 -34.00
CA LYS A 41 -19.96 15.19 -33.95
C LYS A 41 -18.56 15.75 -33.68
N PRO A 42 -18.13 16.80 -34.42
CA PRO A 42 -16.91 17.50 -34.09
C PRO A 42 -17.05 18.19 -32.74
N ARG A 43 -15.98 18.23 -31.98
CA ARG A 43 -15.88 18.95 -30.70
C ARG A 43 -14.77 19.98 -30.79
N THR A 44 -14.96 21.13 -30.16
CA THR A 44 -13.96 22.19 -30.10
C THR A 44 -13.16 22.11 -28.79
N PHE A 45 -12.02 22.76 -28.74
CA PHE A 45 -11.20 22.91 -27.53
C PHE A 45 -11.46 24.23 -26.80
N ARG A 46 -12.43 25.03 -27.26
CA ARG A 46 -12.78 26.30 -26.62
C ARG A 46 -13.74 26.04 -25.48
N THR A 47 -13.40 26.53 -24.29
CA THR A 47 -14.09 26.28 -23.03
C THR A 47 -15.49 26.92 -22.94
N GLU A 48 -15.82 27.89 -23.79
CA GLU A 48 -17.05 28.70 -23.71
C GLU A 48 -18.20 28.24 -24.62
N ALA A 49 -18.02 27.13 -25.34
CA ALA A 49 -19.05 26.66 -26.28
C ALA A 49 -19.73 25.39 -25.74
N ASP A 50 -21.06 25.28 -25.92
CA ASP A 50 -21.86 24.10 -25.59
C ASP A 50 -21.35 22.79 -26.21
N ASN A 51 -20.40 22.88 -27.12
CA ASN A 51 -19.84 21.80 -27.90
C ASN A 51 -18.38 21.49 -27.54
N CYS A 52 -17.93 21.84 -26.33
CA CYS A 52 -16.58 21.60 -25.86
C CYS A 52 -16.34 20.16 -25.43
N ILE A 53 -15.09 19.72 -25.59
CA ILE A 53 -14.59 18.55 -24.88
C ILE A 53 -14.17 18.97 -23.48
N CYS A 54 -14.44 18.14 -22.47
CA CYS A 54 -13.90 18.34 -21.14
C CYS A 54 -12.36 18.35 -21.18
N GLU A 55 -11.74 19.34 -20.54
CA GLU A 55 -10.26 19.50 -20.54
C GLU A 55 -9.53 18.27 -20.01
N ALA A 56 -10.04 17.62 -18.98
CA ALA A 56 -9.47 16.38 -18.45
C ALA A 56 -9.45 15.27 -19.51
N TRP A 57 -10.52 15.15 -20.31
CA TRP A 57 -10.58 14.17 -21.40
C TRP A 57 -9.63 14.52 -22.53
N LEU A 58 -9.47 15.80 -22.83
CA LEU A 58 -8.49 16.25 -23.80
C LEU A 58 -7.06 15.92 -23.33
N ALA A 59 -6.75 16.19 -22.08
CA ALA A 59 -5.47 15.83 -21.49
C ALA A 59 -5.24 14.30 -21.51
N GLN A 60 -6.26 13.51 -21.22
CA GLN A 60 -6.16 12.04 -21.33
C GLN A 60 -5.92 11.58 -22.78
N ILE A 61 -6.57 12.19 -23.77
CA ILE A 61 -6.32 11.89 -25.18
C ILE A 61 -4.88 12.24 -25.57
N LEU A 62 -4.34 13.35 -25.06
CA LEU A 62 -2.93 13.72 -25.27
C LEU A 62 -1.99 12.69 -24.64
N ILE A 63 -2.24 12.25 -23.40
CA ILE A 63 -1.47 11.17 -22.76
C ILE A 63 -1.55 9.90 -23.62
N ASN A 64 -2.74 9.50 -24.05
CA ASN A 64 -2.95 8.32 -24.89
C ASN A 64 -2.18 8.43 -26.24
N SER A 65 -1.86 9.64 -26.69
CA SER A 65 -1.07 9.85 -27.92
C SER A 65 0.37 9.36 -27.80
N LEU A 66 0.89 9.19 -26.60
CA LEU A 66 2.22 8.58 -26.37
C LEU A 66 2.29 7.16 -26.95
N ALA A 67 1.18 6.42 -26.96
CA ALA A 67 1.10 5.08 -27.56
C ALA A 67 1.33 5.05 -29.08
N SER A 68 1.21 6.19 -29.76
CA SER A 68 1.43 6.29 -31.21
C SER A 68 2.90 6.45 -31.60
N SER A 69 3.78 6.71 -30.64
CA SER A 69 5.20 6.91 -30.88
C SER A 69 5.93 5.57 -30.83
N ARG A 70 6.51 5.14 -31.95
CA ARG A 70 7.42 4.00 -32.01
C ARG A 70 8.78 4.43 -31.46
N SER A 71 8.99 4.31 -30.17
CA SER A 71 10.34 4.37 -29.63
C SER A 71 11.00 3.02 -29.78
N ARG A 72 12.14 2.97 -30.48
CA ARG A 72 12.92 1.75 -30.70
C ARG A 72 13.83 1.39 -29.51
N TYR A 73 13.89 2.25 -28.50
CA TYR A 73 14.91 2.18 -27.44
C TYR A 73 14.32 2.18 -26.02
N GLU A 74 13.00 2.08 -25.88
CA GLU A 74 12.37 2.15 -24.58
C GLU A 74 12.10 0.74 -24.02
N GLU A 75 12.45 0.55 -22.76
CA GLU A 75 12.10 -0.66 -22.02
C GLU A 75 10.57 -0.75 -21.73
N PHE A 76 9.82 0.29 -22.10
CA PHE A 76 8.38 0.37 -21.97
C PHE A 76 7.67 0.41 -23.31
N HIS A 77 6.55 -0.26 -23.31
CA HIS A 77 5.65 -0.28 -24.45
C HIS A 77 4.32 0.32 -24.04
N TYR A 78 3.88 1.32 -24.76
CA TYR A 78 2.61 1.97 -24.54
C TYR A 78 1.51 1.30 -25.37
N CYS A 79 0.42 0.87 -24.70
CA CYS A 79 -0.76 0.34 -25.35
C CYS A 79 -1.95 1.25 -25.10
N ASN A 80 -2.67 1.60 -26.15
CA ASN A 80 -3.96 2.24 -26.06
C ASN A 80 -5.04 1.22 -26.41
N LEU A 81 -5.60 0.58 -25.39
CA LEU A 81 -6.64 -0.43 -25.54
C LEU A 81 -7.98 0.14 -25.10
N THR A 82 -8.91 0.31 -26.04
CA THR A 82 -10.33 0.62 -25.75
C THR A 82 -10.51 1.65 -24.63
N GLY A 83 -9.78 2.77 -24.72
CA GLY A 83 -9.85 3.85 -23.74
C GLY A 83 -8.90 3.79 -22.55
N ALA A 84 -8.28 2.64 -22.28
CA ALA A 84 -7.24 2.55 -21.26
C ALA A 84 -5.85 2.78 -21.86
N PHE A 85 -5.05 3.61 -21.22
CA PHE A 85 -3.64 3.80 -21.56
C PHE A 85 -2.77 2.95 -20.65
N LEU A 86 -2.16 1.93 -21.21
CA LEU A 86 -1.36 0.97 -20.47
C LEU A 86 0.13 1.15 -20.80
N VAL A 87 0.94 1.17 -19.76
CA VAL A 87 2.40 1.06 -19.85
C VAL A 87 2.79 -0.35 -19.49
N VAL A 88 3.42 -1.07 -20.40
CA VAL A 88 3.88 -2.44 -20.20
C VAL A 88 5.40 -2.42 -20.10
N PRO A 89 5.98 -2.58 -18.89
CA PRO A 89 7.42 -2.69 -18.73
C PRO A 89 7.95 -3.97 -19.39
N GLY A 90 9.15 -3.91 -19.96
CA GLY A 90 9.83 -5.06 -20.51
C GLY A 90 9.95 -6.19 -19.47
N GLN A 91 9.73 -7.43 -19.89
CA GLN A 91 9.81 -8.59 -19.00
C GLN A 91 11.17 -9.28 -19.10
N ASP A 92 11.72 -9.66 -17.94
CA ASP A 92 12.74 -10.72 -17.91
C ASP A 92 12.01 -12.02 -18.21
N GLY A 93 12.36 -12.72 -19.26
CA GLY A 93 11.69 -13.92 -19.76
C GLY A 93 11.46 -15.09 -18.78
N LYS A 94 11.50 -14.85 -17.48
CA LYS A 94 11.41 -15.84 -16.40
C LYS A 94 10.00 -16.17 -15.94
N ASN A 95 9.02 -15.30 -16.15
CA ASN A 95 7.66 -15.58 -15.69
C ASN A 95 6.64 -15.27 -16.78
N LYS A 96 6.32 -16.29 -17.58
CA LYS A 96 5.37 -16.17 -18.69
C LYS A 96 3.90 -16.25 -18.25
N ASP A 97 3.62 -16.55 -16.99
CA ASP A 97 2.25 -16.78 -16.51
C ASP A 97 1.44 -15.51 -16.26
N TYR A 98 2.12 -14.38 -16.08
CA TYR A 98 1.45 -13.09 -15.93
C TYR A 98 2.29 -11.92 -16.44
N VAL A 99 1.59 -10.81 -16.75
CA VAL A 99 2.16 -9.52 -17.10
C VAL A 99 1.53 -8.46 -16.23
N ASP A 100 2.35 -7.65 -15.58
CA ASP A 100 1.89 -6.44 -14.91
C ASP A 100 1.95 -5.26 -15.89
N ALA A 101 0.81 -4.65 -16.16
CA ALA A 101 0.68 -3.42 -16.91
C ALA A 101 0.24 -2.30 -15.99
N PHE A 102 0.65 -1.08 -16.29
CA PHE A 102 0.30 0.10 -15.50
C PHE A 102 -0.70 0.92 -16.29
N GLU A 103 -1.91 1.03 -15.77
CA GLU A 103 -2.91 1.92 -16.33
C GLU A 103 -2.65 3.34 -15.88
N VAL A 104 -2.53 4.26 -16.82
CA VAL A 104 -2.32 5.68 -16.56
C VAL A 104 -3.58 6.43 -16.97
N ALA A 105 -4.27 6.97 -15.99
CA ALA A 105 -5.52 7.68 -16.19
C ALA A 105 -5.51 9.03 -15.46
N LEU A 106 -6.12 10.01 -16.09
CA LEU A 106 -6.38 11.31 -15.49
C LEU A 106 -7.83 11.35 -15.01
N ASP A 107 -8.04 11.72 -13.76
CA ASP A 107 -9.39 11.90 -13.23
C ASP A 107 -9.96 13.29 -13.57
N ARG A 108 -11.17 13.58 -13.09
CA ARG A 108 -11.83 14.86 -13.35
C ARG A 108 -11.23 16.03 -12.61
N ASP A 109 -10.47 15.76 -11.56
CA ASP A 109 -9.78 16.76 -10.74
C ASP A 109 -8.34 16.97 -11.23
N TYR A 110 -8.03 16.46 -12.43
CA TYR A 110 -6.72 16.53 -13.09
C TYR A 110 -5.60 15.79 -12.34
N LEU A 111 -5.93 14.84 -11.48
CA LEU A 111 -4.96 14.00 -10.83
C LEU A 111 -4.57 12.83 -11.74
N LEU A 112 -3.27 12.62 -11.92
CA LEU A 112 -2.73 11.53 -12.70
C LEU A 112 -2.61 10.27 -11.84
N ASN A 113 -3.44 9.27 -12.13
CA ASN A 113 -3.44 7.97 -11.46
C ASN A 113 -2.62 6.95 -12.24
N VAL A 114 -1.80 6.17 -11.53
CA VAL A 114 -1.03 5.06 -12.10
C VAL A 114 -1.34 3.80 -11.30
N GLU A 115 -2.17 2.93 -11.87
CA GLU A 115 -2.62 1.69 -11.26
C GLU A 115 -1.99 0.46 -11.91
N VAL A 116 -1.65 -0.53 -11.09
CA VAL A 116 -1.15 -1.82 -11.60
C VAL A 116 -2.33 -2.71 -11.98
N LYS A 117 -2.34 -3.20 -13.22
CA LYS A 117 -3.33 -4.15 -13.76
C LYS A 117 -2.60 -5.45 -14.13
N ARG A 118 -2.82 -6.51 -13.35
CA ARG A 118 -2.24 -7.81 -13.65
C ARG A 118 -3.05 -8.56 -14.71
N HIS A 119 -2.35 -9.03 -15.73
CA HIS A 119 -2.90 -9.90 -16.76
C HIS A 119 -2.29 -11.29 -16.60
N ARG A 120 -3.11 -12.31 -16.39
CA ARG A 120 -2.66 -13.72 -16.28
C ARG A 120 -2.99 -14.48 -17.55
N THR A 121 -2.13 -15.45 -17.90
CA THR A 121 -2.39 -16.35 -19.00
C THR A 121 -3.60 -17.24 -18.71
N LEU A 122 -4.36 -17.58 -19.74
CA LEU A 122 -5.46 -18.56 -19.61
C LEU A 122 -4.94 -19.89 -19.08
N TYR A 123 -3.75 -20.30 -19.50
CA TYR A 123 -3.11 -21.52 -19.03
C TYR A 123 -2.90 -21.50 -17.51
N SER A 124 -2.33 -20.42 -16.96
CA SER A 124 -2.10 -20.32 -15.51
C SER A 124 -3.41 -20.26 -14.71
N ILE A 125 -4.46 -19.64 -15.30
CA ILE A 125 -5.78 -19.55 -14.67
C ILE A 125 -6.48 -20.92 -14.67
N GLN A 126 -6.37 -21.68 -15.77
CA GLN A 126 -6.96 -23.03 -15.89
C GLN A 126 -6.35 -24.05 -14.93
N ASN A 127 -5.08 -23.84 -14.55
CA ASN A 127 -4.36 -24.71 -13.62
C ASN A 127 -4.37 -24.21 -12.17
N ASP A 128 -5.07 -23.10 -11.88
CA ASP A 128 -5.19 -22.57 -10.54
C ASP A 128 -6.56 -22.94 -9.94
N PRO A 129 -6.61 -23.84 -8.95
CA PRO A 129 -7.88 -24.28 -8.35
C PRO A 129 -8.58 -23.18 -7.56
N LYS A 130 -7.86 -22.12 -7.16
CA LYS A 130 -8.40 -20.99 -6.39
C LYS A 130 -9.15 -19.96 -7.24
N VAL A 131 -9.09 -20.07 -8.55
CA VAL A 131 -9.74 -19.12 -9.46
C VAL A 131 -11.13 -19.59 -9.86
N ASN A 132 -12.14 -18.84 -9.49
CA ASN A 132 -13.50 -19.08 -9.96
C ASN A 132 -13.59 -18.78 -11.47
N ARG A 133 -13.67 -19.84 -12.28
CA ARG A 133 -13.70 -19.74 -13.75
C ARG A 133 -14.94 -19.06 -14.28
N SER A 134 -16.07 -19.17 -13.59
CA SER A 134 -17.31 -18.52 -14.03
C SER A 134 -17.24 -16.99 -13.97
N ALA A 135 -16.47 -16.44 -13.04
CA ALA A 135 -16.22 -15.01 -12.92
C ALA A 135 -15.38 -14.43 -14.08
N LEU A 136 -14.82 -15.29 -14.94
CA LEU A 136 -14.02 -14.89 -16.10
C LEU A 136 -14.86 -14.88 -17.40
N ASN A 137 -16.08 -15.40 -17.35
CA ASN A 137 -16.98 -15.39 -18.51
C ASN A 137 -17.30 -13.94 -18.90
N GLY A 138 -17.18 -13.64 -20.19
CA GLY A 138 -17.42 -12.30 -20.72
C GLY A 138 -16.26 -11.31 -20.54
N LYS A 139 -15.20 -11.65 -19.77
CA LYS A 139 -14.04 -10.76 -19.69
C LYS A 139 -13.27 -10.71 -21.01
N PRO A 140 -12.76 -9.53 -21.40
CA PRO A 140 -11.95 -9.40 -22.60
C PRO A 140 -10.67 -10.19 -22.48
N LYS A 141 -10.28 -10.84 -23.58
CA LYS A 141 -9.03 -11.58 -23.74
C LYS A 141 -8.03 -10.76 -24.53
N TYR A 142 -6.77 -10.89 -24.21
CA TYR A 142 -5.68 -10.13 -24.81
C TYR A 142 -4.56 -11.07 -25.26
N VAL A 143 -3.85 -10.67 -26.30
CA VAL A 143 -2.59 -11.30 -26.74
C VAL A 143 -1.48 -10.27 -26.58
N LEU A 144 -0.38 -10.66 -25.97
CA LEU A 144 0.83 -9.84 -25.90
C LEU A 144 1.69 -10.13 -27.13
N HIS A 145 1.98 -9.09 -27.90
CA HIS A 145 2.93 -9.14 -28.99
C HIS A 145 4.34 -8.94 -28.44
N GLU A 146 5.11 -10.02 -28.38
CA GLU A 146 6.48 -9.99 -27.81
C GLU A 146 7.39 -8.99 -28.54
N GLY A 147 7.29 -8.89 -29.87
CA GLY A 147 8.12 -7.97 -30.66
C GLY A 147 7.81 -6.48 -30.46
N THR A 148 6.64 -6.14 -29.92
CA THR A 148 6.23 -4.74 -29.66
C THR A 148 5.93 -4.49 -28.19
N GLY A 149 5.91 -5.54 -27.36
CA GLY A 149 5.54 -5.47 -25.95
C GLY A 149 4.14 -4.93 -25.68
N THR A 150 3.26 -4.95 -26.68
CA THR A 150 1.93 -4.35 -26.60
C THR A 150 0.83 -5.41 -26.50
N PHE A 151 -0.21 -5.13 -25.73
CA PHE A 151 -1.41 -5.94 -25.71
C PHE A 151 -2.32 -5.62 -26.90
N ARG A 152 -2.90 -6.66 -27.48
CA ARG A 152 -4.01 -6.58 -28.44
C ARG A 152 -5.22 -7.34 -27.89
N ARG A 153 -6.38 -6.74 -27.90
CA ARG A 153 -7.62 -7.44 -27.57
C ARG A 153 -7.95 -8.48 -28.65
N LEU A 154 -8.33 -9.67 -28.21
CA LEU A 154 -8.85 -10.71 -29.10
C LEU A 154 -10.31 -10.39 -29.46
N LEU A 155 -10.58 -10.39 -30.74
CA LEU A 155 -11.91 -10.21 -31.30
C LEU A 155 -12.54 -11.59 -31.60
N PRO A 156 -13.87 -11.70 -31.69
CA PRO A 156 -14.55 -12.97 -32.01
C PRO A 156 -14.07 -13.62 -33.32
N ARG A 157 -13.64 -12.80 -34.29
CA ARG A 157 -13.12 -13.24 -35.59
C ARG A 157 -11.67 -13.73 -35.56
N ASP A 158 -10.94 -13.45 -34.49
CA ASP A 158 -9.55 -13.86 -34.39
C ASP A 158 -9.46 -15.40 -34.26
N PRO A 159 -8.46 -16.03 -34.87
CA PRO A 159 -8.24 -17.47 -34.70
C PRO A 159 -8.01 -17.79 -33.22
N LYS A 160 -8.34 -19.03 -32.81
CA LYS A 160 -8.08 -19.51 -31.45
C LYS A 160 -6.60 -19.32 -31.14
N SER A 161 -6.30 -18.49 -30.14
CA SER A 161 -4.93 -18.25 -29.69
C SER A 161 -4.54 -19.29 -28.63
N ASP A 162 -3.24 -19.58 -28.54
CA ASP A 162 -2.68 -20.45 -27.51
C ASP A 162 -3.05 -19.92 -26.11
N PRO A 163 -3.59 -20.76 -25.20
CA PRO A 163 -3.86 -20.38 -23.82
C PRO A 163 -2.65 -19.82 -23.06
N LYS A 164 -1.43 -20.20 -23.44
CA LYS A 164 -0.18 -19.66 -22.87
C LYS A 164 0.14 -18.23 -23.34
N MET A 165 -0.42 -17.82 -24.46
CA MET A 165 -0.24 -16.50 -25.06
C MET A 165 -1.47 -15.61 -24.93
N THR A 166 -2.54 -16.12 -24.32
CA THR A 166 -3.80 -15.41 -24.11
C THR A 166 -3.91 -14.97 -22.66
N TYR A 167 -4.12 -13.69 -22.46
CA TYR A 167 -4.16 -13.06 -21.15
C TYR A 167 -5.55 -12.56 -20.81
N ILE A 168 -5.90 -12.61 -19.54
CA ILE A 168 -7.10 -11.97 -18.96
C ILE A 168 -6.67 -11.06 -17.83
N GLN A 169 -7.24 -9.86 -17.78
CA GLN A 169 -7.05 -8.96 -16.66
C GLN A 169 -7.73 -9.51 -15.42
N MET A 170 -6.96 -9.71 -14.38
CA MET A 170 -7.43 -10.20 -13.09
C MET A 170 -7.81 -9.03 -12.19
N GLY A 171 -8.91 -9.16 -11.43
CA GLY A 171 -9.17 -8.28 -10.31
C GLY A 171 -8.08 -8.45 -9.24
N LEU A 172 -7.69 -7.38 -8.60
CA LEU A 172 -6.77 -7.44 -7.46
C LEU A 172 -7.52 -7.99 -6.25
N THR A 173 -7.54 -9.32 -6.09
CA THR A 173 -8.15 -9.99 -4.93
C THR A 173 -7.32 -9.82 -3.66
N ASN A 174 -6.01 -9.57 -3.79
CA ASN A 174 -5.13 -9.23 -2.69
C ASN A 174 -4.64 -7.78 -2.85
N LYS A 175 -4.89 -6.95 -1.83
CA LYS A 175 -4.40 -5.57 -1.73
C LYS A 175 -2.87 -5.44 -1.72
N ARG A 176 -2.13 -6.55 -1.78
CA ARG A 176 -0.68 -6.56 -2.00
C ARG A 176 -0.43 -6.30 -3.48
N ALA A 177 -0.05 -5.09 -3.78
CA ALA A 177 0.34 -4.71 -5.11
C ALA A 177 1.46 -5.63 -5.61
N HIS A 178 1.37 -6.02 -6.86
CA HIS A 178 2.28 -7.00 -7.44
C HIS A 178 3.59 -6.38 -7.94
N ALA A 179 3.58 -5.07 -8.26
CA ALA A 179 4.78 -4.34 -8.61
C ALA A 179 5.31 -3.53 -7.41
N HIS A 180 6.58 -3.52 -7.16
CA HIS A 180 7.19 -2.70 -6.10
C HIS A 180 6.92 -1.22 -6.34
N PHE A 181 6.77 -0.45 -5.25
CA PHE A 181 6.68 1.00 -5.39
C PHE A 181 8.01 1.56 -5.92
N VAL A 182 9.11 1.16 -5.29
CA VAL A 182 10.47 1.42 -5.76
C VAL A 182 11.28 0.15 -5.60
N ASP A 183 12.07 -0.20 -6.61
CA ASP A 183 13.07 -1.27 -6.54
C ASP A 183 14.46 -0.66 -6.72
N PHE A 184 15.32 -0.82 -5.72
CA PHE A 184 16.69 -0.29 -5.71
C PHE A 184 17.74 -1.29 -6.15
N SER A 185 17.34 -2.45 -6.68
CA SER A 185 18.29 -3.51 -7.00
C SER A 185 19.11 -3.23 -8.27
N SER A 186 18.53 -2.50 -9.22
CA SER A 186 19.14 -2.09 -10.48
C SER A 186 18.33 -1.00 -11.16
N CYS A 187 18.88 -0.30 -12.18
CA CYS A 187 18.12 0.64 -12.99
C CYS A 187 16.94 -0.03 -13.68
N THR A 188 17.15 -1.20 -14.27
CA THR A 188 16.07 -1.97 -14.91
C THR A 188 14.96 -2.36 -13.92
N ALA A 189 15.32 -2.75 -12.71
CA ALA A 189 14.32 -3.08 -11.68
C ALA A 189 13.55 -1.83 -11.21
N TYR A 190 14.25 -0.70 -11.05
CA TYR A 190 13.62 0.58 -10.77
C TYR A 190 12.63 0.97 -11.87
N ASP A 191 13.06 0.94 -13.12
CA ASP A 191 12.25 1.32 -14.27
C ASP A 191 10.97 0.48 -14.39
N ARG A 192 10.97 -0.74 -13.87
CA ARG A 192 9.80 -1.63 -13.78
C ARG A 192 8.96 -1.44 -12.52
N SER A 193 9.38 -0.63 -11.58
CA SER A 193 8.63 -0.26 -10.39
C SER A 193 7.57 0.80 -10.70
N ARG A 194 6.59 1.00 -9.80
CA ARG A 194 5.58 2.06 -9.99
C ARG A 194 6.19 3.45 -10.06
N ALA A 195 7.18 3.72 -9.22
CA ALA A 195 7.89 5.00 -9.23
C ALA A 195 8.67 5.20 -10.53
N GLY A 196 9.34 4.17 -11.03
CA GLY A 196 10.06 4.23 -12.29
C GLY A 196 9.13 4.44 -13.49
N VAL A 197 8.01 3.71 -13.54
CA VAL A 197 6.99 3.90 -14.58
C VAL A 197 6.41 5.32 -14.54
N LEU A 198 6.04 5.83 -13.36
CA LEU A 198 5.56 7.19 -13.20
C LEU A 198 6.62 8.20 -13.68
N HIS A 199 7.88 8.02 -13.28
CA HIS A 199 8.99 8.88 -13.70
C HIS A 199 9.08 8.95 -15.24
N GLN A 200 9.08 7.82 -15.92
CA GLN A 200 9.18 7.80 -17.38
C GLN A 200 7.94 8.36 -18.07
N VAL A 201 6.76 8.13 -17.54
CA VAL A 201 5.54 8.76 -18.07
C VAL A 201 5.65 10.29 -17.97
N LEU A 202 6.11 10.81 -16.83
CA LEU A 202 6.31 12.25 -16.65
C LEU A 202 7.37 12.81 -17.60
N ASP A 203 8.50 12.13 -17.75
CA ASP A 203 9.56 12.53 -18.68
C ASP A 203 9.05 12.54 -20.13
N ASN A 204 8.32 11.51 -20.55
CA ASN A 204 7.74 11.43 -21.89
C ASN A 204 6.66 12.50 -22.13
N ILE A 205 5.84 12.83 -21.12
CA ILE A 205 4.91 13.95 -21.23
C ILE A 205 5.68 15.25 -21.40
N GLN A 206 6.70 15.49 -20.60
CA GLN A 206 7.52 16.69 -20.67
C GLN A 206 8.24 16.81 -22.03
N GLU A 207 8.79 15.73 -22.55
CA GLU A 207 9.53 15.72 -23.80
C GLU A 207 8.63 15.89 -25.03
N ARG A 208 7.51 15.15 -25.06
CA ARG A 208 6.68 15.00 -26.27
C ARG A 208 5.42 15.86 -26.28
N LEU A 209 4.90 16.20 -25.11
CA LEU A 209 3.64 16.92 -24.96
C LEU A 209 3.77 18.32 -24.37
N SER A 210 4.98 18.81 -24.08
CA SER A 210 5.23 20.10 -23.43
C SER A 210 4.62 21.31 -24.16
N LYS A 211 4.38 21.20 -25.48
CA LYS A 211 3.69 22.23 -26.26
C LYS A 211 2.18 22.31 -25.98
N TYR A 212 1.61 21.28 -25.41
CA TYR A 212 0.16 21.14 -25.24
C TYR A 212 -0.26 21.04 -23.78
N MET A 213 0.58 20.46 -22.94
CA MET A 213 0.29 20.25 -21.51
C MET A 213 1.57 20.24 -20.68
N SER A 214 1.45 20.61 -19.43
CA SER A 214 2.50 20.44 -18.43
C SER A 214 1.95 19.66 -17.24
N VAL A 215 2.76 18.75 -16.70
CA VAL A 215 2.48 18.08 -15.44
C VAL A 215 3.39 18.70 -14.39
N LYS A 216 2.80 19.26 -13.34
CA LYS A 216 3.54 19.76 -12.20
C LYS A 216 3.45 18.73 -11.08
N LEU A 217 4.59 18.26 -10.61
CA LEU A 217 4.66 17.66 -9.30
C LEU A 217 4.45 18.79 -8.29
N CYS A 218 3.36 18.75 -7.53
CA CYS A 218 3.22 19.60 -6.37
C CYS A 218 4.28 19.16 -5.37
N VAL A 219 5.33 19.96 -5.23
CA VAL A 219 6.26 19.79 -4.13
C VAL A 219 5.46 20.20 -2.90
N LEU A 220 5.18 19.24 -2.04
CA LEU A 220 4.61 19.54 -0.74
C LEU A 220 5.60 20.46 -0.01
N ASP A 221 5.11 21.57 0.51
CA ASP A 221 5.86 22.36 1.47
C ASP A 221 6.41 21.41 2.53
N ARG A 222 7.60 21.74 3.09
CA ARG A 222 8.22 20.86 4.08
C ARG A 222 7.19 20.46 5.13
N PRO A 223 6.84 19.18 5.26
CA PRO A 223 5.80 18.78 6.18
C PRO A 223 6.26 19.07 7.60
N HIS A 224 5.36 19.59 8.41
CA HIS A 224 5.57 19.65 9.84
C HIS A 224 5.64 18.22 10.38
N THR A 225 6.65 17.93 11.19
CA THR A 225 6.84 16.60 11.76
C THR A 225 6.45 16.61 13.22
N VAL A 226 5.55 15.72 13.61
CA VAL A 226 5.21 15.46 15.00
C VAL A 226 5.84 14.13 15.37
N GLU A 227 6.84 14.18 16.27
CA GLU A 227 7.46 12.95 16.78
C GLU A 227 6.43 12.15 17.56
N LEU A 228 6.17 10.93 17.11
CA LEU A 228 5.43 9.97 17.90
C LEU A 228 6.36 9.54 19.04
N LYS A 229 6.07 10.03 20.25
CA LYS A 229 6.70 9.52 21.45
C LYS A 229 6.46 8.02 21.48
N GLU A 230 7.49 7.24 21.82
CA GLU A 230 7.33 5.80 21.94
C GLU A 230 6.10 5.51 22.78
N THR A 231 5.10 4.89 22.16
CA THR A 231 3.92 4.50 22.89
C THR A 231 4.33 3.53 23.98
N ILE A 232 3.73 3.73 25.13
CA ILE A 232 3.80 2.83 26.29
C ILE A 232 3.76 1.34 25.86
N LEU A 233 3.07 1.02 24.79
CA LEU A 233 2.87 -0.33 24.26
C LEU A 233 4.04 -0.94 23.48
N LYS A 234 5.08 -0.18 23.16
CA LYS A 234 6.28 -0.74 22.48
C LYS A 234 7.19 -1.49 23.42
N LYS A 235 7.23 -1.11 24.71
CA LYS A 235 8.08 -1.75 25.69
C LYS A 235 7.41 -3.04 26.19
N PRO A 236 8.08 -4.19 26.16
CA PRO A 236 7.53 -5.45 26.68
C PRO A 236 7.02 -5.34 28.12
N GLU A 237 7.67 -4.51 28.92
CA GLU A 237 7.31 -4.24 30.34
C GLU A 237 5.89 -3.69 30.50
N HIS A 238 5.46 -2.83 29.60
CA HIS A 238 4.11 -2.25 29.66
C HIS A 238 3.02 -3.25 29.30
N LEU A 239 3.27 -4.15 28.33
CA LEU A 239 2.34 -5.24 28.05
C LEU A 239 2.25 -6.22 29.22
N ARG A 240 3.40 -6.53 29.88
CA ARG A 240 3.42 -7.36 31.08
C ARG A 240 2.60 -6.75 32.20
N ALA A 241 2.83 -5.46 32.50
CA ALA A 241 2.06 -4.75 33.52
C ALA A 241 0.54 -4.77 33.25
N ARG A 242 0.12 -4.64 31.99
CA ARG A 242 -1.29 -4.69 31.60
C ARG A 242 -1.90 -6.11 31.63
N LEU A 243 -1.09 -7.15 31.51
CA LEU A 243 -1.49 -8.55 31.64
C LEU A 243 -1.38 -9.06 33.08
N ASN A 244 -0.80 -8.29 33.98
CA ASN A 244 -0.60 -8.73 35.35
C ASN A 244 -1.94 -9.06 36.03
N GLY A 245 -2.03 -10.24 36.61
CA GLY A 245 -3.26 -10.77 37.23
C GLY A 245 -4.35 -11.24 36.26
N GLN A 246 -4.18 -11.07 34.94
CA GLN A 246 -5.18 -11.48 33.94
C GLN A 246 -5.06 -12.96 33.59
N PRO A 247 -6.09 -13.80 33.87
CA PRO A 247 -6.11 -15.18 33.42
C PRO A 247 -6.16 -15.28 31.89
N VAL A 248 -5.40 -16.24 31.35
CA VAL A 248 -5.33 -16.53 29.91
C VAL A 248 -5.69 -17.97 29.64
N ARG A 249 -6.51 -18.21 28.63
CA ARG A 249 -6.96 -19.52 28.19
C ARG A 249 -6.70 -19.73 26.71
N ILE A 250 -6.03 -20.81 26.37
CA ILE A 250 -5.90 -21.27 24.97
C ILE A 250 -6.88 -22.42 24.76
N VAL A 251 -7.71 -22.33 23.72
CA VAL A 251 -8.73 -23.29 23.35
C VAL A 251 -8.49 -23.75 21.92
N ASP A 252 -8.10 -24.99 21.75
CA ASP A 252 -7.89 -25.59 20.42
C ASP A 252 -9.17 -26.33 20.01
N GLN A 253 -9.88 -25.81 19.02
CA GLN A 253 -11.08 -26.42 18.45
C GLN A 253 -10.76 -27.40 17.32
N VAL A 254 -9.62 -27.23 16.66
CA VAL A 254 -9.23 -28.05 15.50
C VAL A 254 -8.64 -29.39 15.89
N ARG A 255 -7.76 -29.41 16.88
CA ARG A 255 -7.11 -30.62 17.45
C ARG A 255 -6.27 -31.43 16.47
N SER A 256 -5.73 -30.79 15.43
CA SER A 256 -4.76 -31.36 14.48
C SER A 256 -3.32 -31.25 15.03
N GLU A 257 -2.37 -31.93 14.40
CA GLU A 257 -0.94 -31.75 14.73
C GLU A 257 -0.49 -30.33 14.52
N GLU A 258 -0.95 -29.70 13.44
CA GLU A 258 -0.65 -28.30 13.09
C GLU A 258 -1.20 -27.34 14.15
N SER A 259 -2.45 -27.52 14.60
CA SER A 259 -3.04 -26.70 15.66
C SER A 259 -2.32 -26.87 16.99
N GLN A 260 -1.85 -28.07 17.33
CA GLN A 260 -1.07 -28.33 18.53
C GLN A 260 0.29 -27.63 18.52
N GLU A 261 0.95 -27.57 17.36
CA GLU A 261 2.18 -26.79 17.21
C GLU A 261 1.92 -25.29 17.37
N MET A 262 0.82 -24.80 16.81
CA MET A 262 0.37 -23.42 17.00
C MET A 262 0.07 -23.12 18.48
N VAL A 263 -0.58 -24.04 19.21
CA VAL A 263 -0.80 -23.93 20.68
C VAL A 263 0.51 -23.80 21.42
N ARG A 264 1.52 -24.65 21.10
CA ARG A 264 2.84 -24.59 21.75
C ARG A 264 3.55 -23.27 21.51
N SER A 265 3.55 -22.81 20.26
CA SER A 265 4.17 -21.54 19.86
C SER A 265 3.47 -20.34 20.50
N LEU A 266 2.13 -20.32 20.49
CA LEU A 266 1.32 -19.29 21.15
C LEU A 266 1.55 -19.27 22.66
N LYS A 267 1.54 -20.44 23.31
CA LYS A 267 1.84 -20.56 24.74
C LYS A 267 3.20 -19.96 25.08
N LYS A 268 4.25 -20.36 24.33
CA LYS A 268 5.60 -19.84 24.51
C LYS A 268 5.64 -18.31 24.37
N GLY A 269 5.00 -17.78 23.33
CA GLY A 269 4.95 -16.35 23.11
C GLY A 269 4.21 -15.58 24.21
N LEU A 270 3.04 -16.06 24.64
CA LEU A 270 2.27 -15.43 25.71
C LEU A 270 3.01 -15.45 27.06
N LEU A 271 3.66 -16.56 27.41
CA LEU A 271 4.46 -16.65 28.65
C LEU A 271 5.60 -15.63 28.69
N ALA A 272 6.17 -15.23 27.58
CA ALA A 272 7.18 -14.20 27.53
C ALA A 272 6.66 -12.81 27.95
N HIS A 273 5.34 -12.60 27.91
CA HIS A 273 4.68 -11.35 28.28
C HIS A 273 3.85 -11.44 29.58
N MET A 274 3.88 -12.56 30.31
CA MET A 274 3.17 -12.75 31.57
C MET A 274 4.17 -12.76 32.74
N GLU A 275 3.75 -12.23 33.89
CA GLU A 275 4.52 -12.30 35.15
C GLU A 275 4.27 -13.62 35.86
N ASP A 276 3.01 -14.07 35.91
CA ASP A 276 2.65 -15.34 36.52
C ASP A 276 2.25 -16.39 35.46
N PRO A 277 3.13 -17.39 35.19
CA PRO A 277 2.85 -18.47 34.26
C PRO A 277 1.65 -19.33 34.61
N LYS A 278 1.23 -19.37 35.89
CA LYS A 278 0.12 -20.18 36.36
C LYS A 278 -1.24 -19.68 35.88
N LEU A 279 -1.33 -18.41 35.50
CA LEU A 279 -2.53 -17.80 34.94
C LEU A 279 -2.81 -18.25 33.51
N LEU A 280 -1.85 -18.87 32.80
CA LEU A 280 -2.04 -19.41 31.47
C LEU A 280 -2.45 -20.89 31.54
N THR A 281 -3.60 -21.19 30.99
CA THR A 281 -4.16 -22.53 30.96
C THR A 281 -4.55 -22.95 29.55
N ILE A 282 -4.44 -24.23 29.22
CA ILE A 282 -4.94 -24.82 27.97
C ILE A 282 -6.15 -25.68 28.30
N GLY A 283 -7.17 -25.69 27.46
CA GLY A 283 -8.31 -26.54 27.69
C GLY A 283 -9.34 -26.56 26.58
N LYS A 284 -10.37 -27.40 26.76
CA LYS A 284 -11.39 -27.65 25.73
C LYS A 284 -12.52 -26.62 25.69
N ARG A 285 -12.68 -25.82 26.74
CA ARG A 285 -13.75 -24.82 26.86
C ARG A 285 -13.18 -23.48 27.29
N GLU A 286 -13.84 -22.45 26.87
CA GLU A 286 -13.57 -21.08 27.26
C GLU A 286 -13.78 -20.89 28.77
N LYS A 287 -13.14 -19.86 29.30
CA LYS A 287 -13.27 -19.45 30.69
C LYS A 287 -13.78 -18.02 30.76
N ARG A 288 -14.82 -17.77 31.55
CA ARG A 288 -15.25 -16.40 31.89
C ARG A 288 -14.11 -15.67 32.61
N GLU A 289 -14.06 -14.36 32.51
CA GLU A 289 -13.04 -13.52 33.14
C GLU A 289 -11.59 -13.81 32.70
N ALA A 290 -11.41 -14.56 31.60
CA ALA A 290 -10.11 -14.85 31.01
C ALA A 290 -10.02 -14.34 29.56
N PHE A 291 -8.82 -14.04 29.14
CA PHE A 291 -8.53 -13.82 27.73
C PHE A 291 -8.50 -15.17 27.00
N ASN A 292 -9.50 -15.44 26.18
CA ASN A 292 -9.60 -16.70 25.46
C ASN A 292 -9.03 -16.57 24.05
N TYR A 293 -7.98 -17.32 23.75
CA TYR A 293 -7.41 -17.47 22.42
C TYR A 293 -7.91 -18.78 21.82
N ARG A 294 -8.72 -18.69 20.78
CA ARG A 294 -9.34 -19.84 20.12
C ARG A 294 -8.62 -20.11 18.79
N ILE A 295 -8.14 -21.33 18.63
CA ILE A 295 -7.59 -21.81 17.37
C ILE A 295 -8.70 -22.52 16.61
N ILE A 296 -9.01 -22.02 15.41
CA ILE A 296 -10.11 -22.48 14.55
C ILE A 296 -9.62 -22.56 13.10
N HIS A 297 -10.42 -23.14 12.23
CA HIS A 297 -10.26 -22.97 10.80
C HIS A 297 -10.84 -21.63 10.30
N ASP A 298 -10.54 -21.24 9.08
CA ASP A 298 -11.17 -20.07 8.46
C ASP A 298 -12.58 -20.45 7.92
N ALA A 299 -13.36 -19.43 7.55
CA ALA A 299 -14.72 -19.64 7.03
C ALA A 299 -14.74 -20.45 5.74
N ALA A 300 -13.70 -20.34 4.90
CA ALA A 300 -13.62 -21.09 3.64
C ALA A 300 -13.48 -22.59 3.90
N TYR A 301 -12.68 -22.97 4.88
CA TYR A 301 -12.55 -24.38 5.28
C TYR A 301 -13.89 -24.98 5.72
N TYR A 302 -14.65 -24.28 6.60
CA TYR A 302 -15.94 -24.77 7.09
C TYR A 302 -16.97 -24.88 5.95
N GLU A 303 -16.96 -23.95 5.00
CA GLU A 303 -17.83 -23.97 3.83
C GLU A 303 -17.48 -25.15 2.90
N GLU A 304 -16.20 -25.35 2.58
CA GLU A 304 -15.73 -26.44 1.72
C GLU A 304 -16.00 -27.83 2.31
N ASN A 305 -15.92 -27.97 3.64
CA ASN A 305 -16.15 -29.24 4.33
C ASN A 305 -17.58 -29.43 4.85
N ASN A 306 -18.48 -28.49 4.55
CA ASN A 306 -19.88 -28.54 4.97
C ASN A 306 -20.04 -28.65 6.50
N GLN A 307 -19.17 -27.99 7.24
CA GLN A 307 -19.13 -27.97 8.70
C GLN A 307 -19.63 -26.64 9.25
N LYS A 308 -20.10 -26.65 10.48
CA LYS A 308 -20.50 -25.43 11.17
C LYS A 308 -19.27 -24.59 11.50
N ASP A 309 -19.31 -23.30 11.12
CA ASP A 309 -18.25 -22.35 11.47
C ASP A 309 -18.13 -22.21 12.99
N GLU A 310 -16.92 -22.43 13.50
CA GLU A 310 -16.55 -22.32 14.92
C GLU A 310 -16.22 -20.87 15.33
N TYR A 311 -16.34 -19.92 14.44
CA TYR A 311 -16.11 -18.51 14.77
C TYR A 311 -17.13 -18.03 15.81
N LEU A 312 -16.63 -17.47 16.92
CA LEU A 312 -17.44 -16.82 17.94
C LEU A 312 -16.91 -15.40 18.20
N ALA A 313 -17.77 -14.43 18.13
CA ALA A 313 -17.43 -13.06 18.53
C ALA A 313 -17.25 -12.97 20.05
N SER A 314 -16.53 -11.95 20.52
CA SER A 314 -16.54 -11.58 21.94
C SER A 314 -17.89 -10.99 22.31
N ASP A 315 -18.32 -11.25 23.52
CA ASP A 315 -19.54 -10.69 24.09
C ASP A 315 -19.28 -10.10 25.49
N SER A 316 -20.31 -9.60 26.13
CA SER A 316 -20.21 -9.00 27.46
C SER A 316 -19.73 -9.95 28.55
N SER A 317 -19.79 -11.26 28.32
CA SER A 317 -19.44 -12.28 29.33
C SER A 317 -18.11 -12.98 29.06
N VAL A 318 -17.67 -13.03 27.78
CA VAL A 318 -16.47 -13.78 27.38
C VAL A 318 -15.68 -13.02 26.33
N ILE A 319 -14.43 -12.74 26.62
CA ILE A 319 -13.48 -12.14 25.68
C ILE A 319 -12.82 -13.23 24.86
N ARG A 320 -12.94 -13.15 23.53
CA ARG A 320 -12.43 -14.13 22.56
C ARG A 320 -11.53 -13.50 21.53
N GLN A 321 -10.47 -14.21 21.18
CA GLN A 321 -9.66 -13.92 20.01
C GLN A 321 -9.52 -15.18 19.17
N ASN A 322 -10.16 -15.18 17.99
CA ASN A 322 -10.05 -16.28 17.05
C ASN A 322 -8.77 -16.16 16.24
N ILE A 323 -8.05 -17.26 16.09
CA ILE A 323 -6.82 -17.41 15.32
C ILE A 323 -7.05 -18.54 14.33
N THR A 324 -6.98 -18.27 13.04
CA THR A 324 -7.20 -19.27 12.01
C THR A 324 -5.87 -19.91 11.60
N ILE A 325 -5.87 -21.22 11.42
CA ILE A 325 -4.66 -21.96 11.02
C ILE A 325 -4.19 -21.52 9.65
N GLU A 326 -5.12 -21.31 8.72
CA GLU A 326 -4.81 -20.89 7.35
C GLU A 326 -4.27 -19.44 7.28
N GLY A 327 -4.71 -18.60 8.21
CA GLY A 327 -4.32 -17.18 8.27
C GLY A 327 -2.97 -16.92 8.90
N VAL A 328 -2.52 -17.81 9.80
CA VAL A 328 -1.29 -17.62 10.57
C VAL A 328 -0.41 -18.86 10.47
N LYS A 329 0.60 -18.81 9.60
CA LYS A 329 1.53 -19.93 9.41
C LYS A 329 2.55 -20.09 10.54
N GLU A 330 2.93 -19.02 11.20
CA GLU A 330 3.92 -19.00 12.28
C GLU A 330 3.58 -17.92 13.31
N ILE A 331 3.58 -18.25 14.57
CA ILE A 331 3.34 -17.33 15.68
C ILE A 331 4.63 -16.60 16.04
N SER A 332 4.82 -15.41 15.48
CA SER A 332 5.92 -14.51 15.84
C SER A 332 5.60 -13.65 17.07
N ASP A 333 6.63 -13.07 17.70
CA ASP A 333 6.46 -12.13 18.83
C ASP A 333 5.59 -10.91 18.47
N ALA A 334 5.68 -10.45 17.23
CA ALA A 334 4.83 -9.35 16.73
C ALA A 334 3.34 -9.75 16.68
N ILE A 335 3.04 -10.98 16.28
CA ILE A 335 1.67 -11.52 16.28
C ILE A 335 1.17 -11.63 17.72
N VAL A 336 1.98 -12.17 18.64
CA VAL A 336 1.60 -12.30 20.06
C VAL A 336 1.28 -10.94 20.66
N LYS A 337 2.12 -9.93 20.45
CA LYS A 337 1.86 -8.56 20.90
C LYS A 337 0.54 -7.99 20.34
N THR A 338 0.25 -8.27 19.08
CA THR A 338 -1.01 -7.84 18.45
C THR A 338 -2.22 -8.54 19.09
N LEU A 339 -2.13 -9.85 19.30
CA LEU A 339 -3.18 -10.64 19.95
C LEU A 339 -3.46 -10.14 21.38
N ILE A 340 -2.43 -9.83 22.14
CA ILE A 340 -2.57 -9.25 23.50
C ILE A 340 -3.29 -7.90 23.44
N LYS A 341 -2.87 -7.00 22.55
CA LYS A 341 -3.51 -5.69 22.38
C LYS A 341 -4.99 -5.80 21.99
N GLU A 342 -5.32 -6.71 21.09
CA GLU A 342 -6.71 -6.98 20.71
C GLU A 342 -7.57 -7.42 21.91
N GLN A 343 -7.02 -8.27 22.78
CA GLN A 343 -7.71 -8.70 23.99
C GLN A 343 -7.88 -7.55 25.00
N LEU A 344 -6.86 -6.71 25.15
CA LEU A 344 -6.92 -5.53 26.03
C LEU A 344 -8.00 -4.53 25.55
N ILE A 345 -8.11 -4.30 24.24
CA ILE A 345 -9.20 -3.47 23.68
C ILE A 345 -10.56 -4.08 24.02
N LYS A 346 -10.71 -5.39 23.88
CA LYS A 346 -11.98 -6.08 24.19
C LYS A 346 -12.33 -6.01 25.69
N ARG A 347 -11.31 -6.02 26.55
CA ARG A 347 -11.53 -5.78 27.99
C ARG A 347 -12.02 -4.34 28.22
N ASP A 348 -11.37 -3.35 27.61
CA ASP A 348 -11.82 -1.96 27.70
C ASP A 348 -13.26 -1.81 27.20
N LEU A 349 -13.65 -2.55 26.14
CA LEU A 349 -15.04 -2.56 25.65
C LEU A 349 -16.04 -3.14 26.67
N GLN A 350 -15.64 -4.16 27.44
CA GLN A 350 -16.48 -4.71 28.53
C GLN A 350 -16.59 -3.72 29.70
N GLU A 351 -15.46 -3.16 30.11
CA GLU A 351 -15.36 -2.26 31.26
C GLU A 351 -15.85 -0.83 30.97
N ARG A 352 -16.03 -0.50 29.70
CA ARG A 352 -16.40 0.83 29.21
C ARG A 352 -15.43 1.92 29.69
N ASN A 353 -14.16 1.58 29.81
CA ASN A 353 -13.12 2.50 30.24
C ASN A 353 -11.83 2.29 29.46
N LEU A 354 -11.18 3.37 29.04
CA LEU A 354 -9.91 3.34 28.34
C LEU A 354 -8.79 3.00 29.33
N SER A 355 -8.31 1.76 29.29
CA SER A 355 -7.16 1.32 30.08
C SER A 355 -5.89 1.20 29.24
N LEU A 356 -6.05 0.97 27.93
CA LEU A 356 -4.94 0.77 27.00
C LEU A 356 -4.31 2.09 26.59
N PHE A 357 -5.11 3.15 26.44
CA PHE A 357 -4.66 4.48 26.01
C PHE A 357 -4.91 5.51 27.10
N ASP A 358 -3.96 6.41 27.23
CA ASP A 358 -4.06 7.53 28.17
C ASP A 358 -4.84 8.69 27.52
N TRP A 359 -6.13 8.77 27.84
CA TRP A 359 -7.02 9.82 27.34
C TRP A 359 -6.69 11.19 27.94
N SER A 360 -6.05 11.25 29.12
CA SER A 360 -5.67 12.51 29.77
C SER A 360 -4.72 13.35 28.92
N ARG A 361 -4.03 12.73 27.96
CA ARG A 361 -3.13 13.42 27.01
C ARG A 361 -3.84 14.45 26.11
N LEU A 362 -5.15 14.37 25.96
CA LEU A 362 -5.93 15.38 25.25
C LEU A 362 -6.22 16.62 26.10
N ASN A 363 -6.04 16.53 27.42
CA ASN A 363 -6.48 17.57 28.37
C ASN A 363 -7.95 17.94 28.15
N ALA A 364 -8.78 16.98 27.78
CA ALA A 364 -10.20 17.18 27.53
C ALA A 364 -10.92 17.54 28.84
N THR A 365 -11.71 18.59 28.81
CA THR A 365 -12.55 19.02 29.92
C THR A 365 -14.01 18.62 29.75
N GLY A 366 -14.37 18.22 28.51
CA GLY A 366 -15.70 17.81 28.12
C GLY A 366 -15.66 16.52 27.28
N MET A 367 -16.83 16.11 26.82
CA MET A 367 -17.01 14.88 26.05
C MET A 367 -16.59 15.08 24.59
N TRP A 368 -15.87 14.09 24.06
CA TRP A 368 -15.55 13.97 22.65
C TRP A 368 -16.35 12.83 22.01
N THR A 369 -16.85 13.05 20.80
CA THR A 369 -17.57 12.02 20.03
C THR A 369 -16.79 11.63 18.79
N PHE A 370 -16.63 10.32 18.59
CA PHE A 370 -16.10 9.73 17.36
C PHE A 370 -17.19 8.88 16.70
N ALA A 371 -17.30 8.94 15.38
CA ALA A 371 -18.31 8.17 14.66
C ALA A 371 -17.79 7.62 13.34
N ALA A 372 -18.17 6.38 13.01
CA ALA A 372 -17.88 5.77 11.72
C ALA A 372 -18.95 4.75 11.34
N TYR A 373 -19.05 4.43 10.06
CA TYR A 373 -19.85 3.31 9.59
C TYR A 373 -19.31 1.97 10.12
N ASP A 374 -20.19 1.03 10.40
CA ASP A 374 -19.82 -0.35 10.67
C ASP A 374 -19.24 -1.03 9.41
N SER A 375 -18.62 -2.20 9.57
CA SER A 375 -17.99 -2.93 8.45
C SER A 375 -18.96 -3.36 7.34
N ALA A 376 -20.25 -3.42 7.66
CA ALA A 376 -21.33 -3.71 6.70
C ALA A 376 -21.91 -2.45 6.07
N GLU A 377 -21.43 -1.28 6.51
CA GLU A 377 -21.89 0.05 6.09
C GLU A 377 -23.40 0.30 6.27
N LYS A 378 -24.02 -0.47 7.17
CA LYS A 378 -25.46 -0.39 7.45
C LYS A 378 -25.78 0.56 8.59
N ASN A 379 -24.89 0.63 9.59
CA ASN A 379 -25.12 1.45 10.76
C ASN A 379 -23.94 2.39 10.98
N ILE A 380 -24.22 3.49 11.67
CA ILE A 380 -23.21 4.40 12.19
C ILE A 380 -23.04 4.11 13.68
N VAL A 381 -21.81 3.88 14.09
CA VAL A 381 -21.44 3.64 15.49
C VAL A 381 -20.79 4.89 16.02
N PHE A 382 -21.36 5.44 17.09
CA PHE A 382 -20.84 6.56 17.86
C PHE A 382 -20.13 6.06 19.10
N MET A 383 -19.01 6.67 19.44
CA MET A 383 -18.26 6.48 20.66
C MET A 383 -18.10 7.85 21.35
N ASP A 384 -18.80 8.05 22.45
CA ASP A 384 -18.67 9.22 23.30
C ASP A 384 -17.64 8.93 24.39
N ILE A 385 -16.60 9.74 24.50
CA ILE A 385 -15.52 9.59 25.48
C ILE A 385 -15.54 10.78 26.43
N PHE A 386 -15.60 10.49 27.72
CA PHE A 386 -15.62 11.48 28.79
C PHE A 386 -14.20 11.82 29.27
N PRO A 387 -14.00 12.94 30.00
CA PRO A 387 -12.67 13.39 30.45
C PRO A 387 -11.89 12.35 31.28
N ASP A 388 -12.58 11.51 32.02
CA ASP A 388 -12.01 10.45 32.86
C ASP A 388 -11.62 9.18 32.08
N GLY A 389 -11.88 9.14 30.77
CA GLY A 389 -11.62 7.97 29.91
C GLY A 389 -12.75 6.97 29.87
N HIS A 390 -13.84 7.18 30.65
CA HIS A 390 -15.06 6.40 30.45
C HIS A 390 -15.64 6.66 29.07
N PHE A 391 -16.30 5.66 28.47
CA PHE A 391 -16.91 5.83 27.15
C PHE A 391 -18.21 5.04 26.99
N GLU A 392 -19.07 5.57 26.13
CA GLU A 392 -20.32 4.96 25.72
C GLU A 392 -20.38 4.75 24.22
N PHE A 393 -21.07 3.71 23.80
CA PHE A 393 -21.39 3.47 22.39
C PHE A 393 -22.86 3.62 22.10
N ARG A 394 -23.15 4.13 20.90
CA ARG A 394 -24.50 4.13 20.34
C ARG A 394 -24.43 3.72 18.88
N LYS A 395 -25.32 2.80 18.51
CA LYS A 395 -25.45 2.31 17.15
C LYS A 395 -26.73 2.88 16.56
N VAL A 396 -26.63 3.51 15.43
CA VAL A 396 -27.74 4.22 14.77
C VAL A 396 -27.87 3.69 13.35
N ASP A 397 -29.09 3.23 13.00
CA ASP A 397 -29.46 2.97 11.61
C ASP A 397 -29.71 4.32 10.92
N PRO A 398 -28.90 4.71 9.92
CA PRO A 398 -29.04 6.01 9.27
C PRO A 398 -30.32 6.13 8.43
N THR A 399 -31.09 5.06 8.27
CA THR A 399 -32.39 5.05 7.56
C THR A 399 -33.58 5.15 8.50
N SER A 400 -33.38 4.93 9.81
CA SER A 400 -34.42 5.06 10.83
C SER A 400 -34.66 6.52 11.19
N LEU A 401 -35.91 6.84 11.56
CA LEU A 401 -36.29 8.17 12.06
C LEU A 401 -36.17 8.29 13.59
N ASP A 402 -35.90 7.18 14.29
CA ASP A 402 -35.88 7.10 15.76
C ASP A 402 -34.54 7.50 16.35
N TRP A 403 -33.96 8.59 15.88
CA TRP A 403 -32.67 9.04 16.43
C TRP A 403 -32.86 10.08 17.52
N TYR A 404 -31.94 10.05 18.48
CA TYR A 404 -31.80 11.19 19.37
C TYR A 404 -31.41 12.44 18.57
N ALA A 405 -32.09 13.54 18.78
CA ALA A 405 -31.85 14.81 18.09
C ALA A 405 -30.36 15.21 18.08
N LYS A 406 -29.60 14.82 19.13
CA LYS A 406 -28.17 15.04 19.29
C LYS A 406 -27.33 14.48 18.11
N TYR A 407 -27.70 13.30 17.57
CA TYR A 407 -26.89 12.64 16.53
C TYR A 407 -27.40 12.92 15.12
N GLN A 408 -28.54 13.55 14.96
CA GLN A 408 -29.14 13.78 13.64
C GLN A 408 -28.18 14.54 12.72
N GLU A 409 -27.61 15.63 13.18
CA GLU A 409 -26.65 16.42 12.40
C GLU A 409 -25.41 15.58 12.03
N TYR A 410 -24.90 14.75 12.94
CA TYR A 410 -23.72 13.94 12.71
C TYR A 410 -23.97 12.84 11.66
N VAL A 411 -25.15 12.24 11.71
CA VAL A 411 -25.58 11.26 10.69
C VAL A 411 -25.72 11.93 9.33
N GLU A 412 -26.32 13.12 9.26
CA GLU A 412 -26.48 13.86 8.01
C GLU A 412 -25.12 14.24 7.40
N ILE A 413 -24.15 14.65 8.22
CA ILE A 413 -22.76 14.93 7.79
C ILE A 413 -22.13 13.68 7.19
N LEU A 414 -22.19 12.53 7.88
CA LEU A 414 -21.58 11.29 7.41
C LEU A 414 -22.28 10.75 6.15
N LYS A 415 -23.60 10.83 6.06
CA LYS A 415 -24.37 10.46 4.85
C LYS A 415 -24.00 11.37 3.68
N GLY A 416 -24.03 12.67 3.88
CA GLY A 416 -23.69 13.65 2.86
C GLY A 416 -22.26 13.45 2.33
N ALA A 417 -21.30 13.13 3.21
CA ALA A 417 -19.94 12.81 2.80
C ALA A 417 -19.84 11.51 2.00
N LYS A 418 -20.62 10.47 2.35
CA LYS A 418 -20.63 9.19 1.64
C LYS A 418 -21.35 9.29 0.29
N ASP A 419 -22.45 10.03 0.23
CA ASP A 419 -23.30 10.17 -0.97
C ASP A 419 -22.75 11.20 -1.97
N SER A 420 -21.69 11.91 -1.62
CA SER A 420 -21.09 12.94 -2.46
C SER A 420 -20.48 12.33 -3.73
N LYS A 421 -21.26 12.36 -4.82
CA LYS A 421 -20.82 11.92 -6.16
C LYS A 421 -19.71 12.80 -6.76
N TRP A 422 -19.44 13.95 -6.18
CA TRP A 422 -18.48 14.93 -6.68
C TRP A 422 -17.05 14.69 -6.19
N GLN A 423 -16.88 13.90 -5.11
CA GLN A 423 -15.60 13.62 -4.47
C GLN A 423 -15.24 12.14 -4.56
N THR A 424 -15.19 11.60 -5.76
CA THR A 424 -14.92 10.16 -6.01
C THR A 424 -13.54 9.70 -5.50
N HIS A 425 -12.61 10.63 -5.31
CA HIS A 425 -11.26 10.37 -4.80
C HIS A 425 -11.15 10.46 -3.26
N LEU A 426 -12.21 10.89 -2.57
CA LEU A 426 -12.25 10.97 -1.10
C LEU A 426 -13.20 9.91 -0.54
N SER A 427 -12.70 9.10 0.38
CA SER A 427 -13.53 8.11 1.10
C SER A 427 -13.65 8.53 2.56
N PRO A 428 -14.86 8.88 3.07
CA PRO A 428 -15.02 9.23 4.47
C PRO A 428 -14.72 8.03 5.36
N GLU A 429 -13.84 8.21 6.34
CA GLU A 429 -13.46 7.16 7.28
C GLU A 429 -14.09 7.39 8.66
N GLY A 430 -14.45 8.61 8.98
CA GLY A 430 -15.16 8.92 10.22
C GLY A 430 -15.31 10.42 10.52
N LEU A 431 -16.07 10.68 11.53
CA LEU A 431 -16.35 12.00 12.09
C LEU A 431 -15.75 12.12 13.49
N VAL A 432 -15.16 13.25 13.78
CA VAL A 432 -14.71 13.66 15.12
C VAL A 432 -15.46 14.91 15.52
N VAL A 433 -16.02 14.90 16.71
CA VAL A 433 -16.67 16.08 17.32
C VAL A 433 -15.98 16.38 18.63
N SER A 434 -15.46 17.61 18.76
CA SER A 434 -14.78 18.05 19.97
C SER A 434 -15.77 18.34 21.11
N GLU A 435 -15.27 18.54 22.31
CA GLU A 435 -16.03 19.00 23.47
C GLU A 435 -16.73 20.37 23.26
N ALA A 436 -16.18 21.21 22.37
CA ALA A 436 -16.78 22.48 21.98
C ALA A 436 -17.85 22.31 20.87
N GLY A 437 -18.07 21.11 20.36
CA GLY A 437 -19.03 20.84 19.29
C GLY A 437 -18.47 21.04 17.88
N ASP A 438 -17.15 21.24 17.72
CA ASP A 438 -16.52 21.36 16.42
C ASP A 438 -16.46 20.01 15.69
N LYS A 439 -17.02 19.96 14.49
CA LYS A 439 -17.22 18.75 13.68
C LYS A 439 -16.18 18.67 12.58
N ASN A 440 -15.46 17.56 12.53
CA ASN A 440 -14.37 17.32 11.57
C ASN A 440 -14.51 15.95 10.93
N LEU A 441 -14.54 15.91 9.59
CA LEU A 441 -14.53 14.66 8.82
C LEU A 441 -13.10 14.24 8.50
N ILE A 442 -12.82 12.96 8.66
CA ILE A 442 -11.57 12.35 8.24
C ILE A 442 -11.83 11.57 6.97
N TYR A 443 -11.09 11.90 5.92
CA TYR A 443 -11.12 11.22 4.63
C TYR A 443 -9.84 10.45 4.39
N ARG A 444 -9.98 9.28 3.79
CA ARG A 444 -8.89 8.64 3.06
C ARG A 444 -8.89 9.23 1.66
N THR A 445 -7.73 9.67 1.19
CA THR A 445 -7.53 10.11 -0.19
C THR A 445 -6.94 8.96 -1.02
N GLU A 446 -7.04 9.04 -2.33
CA GLU A 446 -6.30 8.17 -3.25
C GLU A 446 -4.87 8.66 -3.49
N GLU A 447 -4.57 9.86 -3.01
CA GLU A 447 -3.25 10.45 -3.12
C GLU A 447 -2.23 9.70 -2.28
N THR A 448 -1.04 9.50 -2.83
CA THR A 448 0.08 8.90 -2.14
C THR A 448 1.28 9.83 -2.13
N THR A 449 2.13 9.70 -1.11
CA THR A 449 3.41 10.40 -1.11
C THR A 449 4.28 9.87 -2.24
N ILE A 450 4.85 10.77 -3.03
CA ILE A 450 5.79 10.43 -4.08
C ILE A 450 7.18 10.89 -3.62
N PRO A 451 8.16 9.99 -3.54
CA PRO A 451 9.53 10.37 -3.21
C PRO A 451 10.18 11.14 -4.37
N ASN A 452 11.36 11.68 -4.14
CA ASN A 452 12.15 12.33 -5.19
C ASN A 452 12.63 11.28 -6.22
N LEU A 453 11.84 11.08 -7.26
CA LEU A 453 12.07 10.06 -8.29
C LEU A 453 13.42 10.24 -9.00
N LYS A 454 13.79 11.49 -9.30
CA LYS A 454 15.04 11.82 -9.96
C LYS A 454 16.24 11.44 -9.08
N GLU A 455 16.19 11.78 -7.80
CA GLU A 455 17.25 11.46 -6.86
C GLU A 455 17.40 9.95 -6.67
N ILE A 456 16.29 9.24 -6.55
CA ILE A 456 16.28 7.77 -6.47
C ILE A 456 16.95 7.16 -7.70
N ARG A 457 16.61 7.62 -8.90
CA ARG A 457 17.20 7.11 -10.13
C ARG A 457 18.70 7.37 -10.21
N ASN A 458 19.14 8.56 -9.80
CA ASN A 458 20.57 8.89 -9.72
C ASN A 458 21.32 7.94 -8.79
N ILE A 459 20.78 7.69 -7.59
CA ILE A 459 21.38 6.77 -6.62
C ILE A 459 21.45 5.34 -7.17
N ILE A 460 20.39 4.88 -7.84
CA ILE A 460 20.37 3.54 -8.44
C ILE A 460 21.40 3.45 -9.56
N LYS A 461 21.50 4.50 -10.39
CA LYS A 461 22.50 4.58 -11.46
C LYS A 461 23.91 4.48 -10.90
N GLU A 462 24.22 5.19 -9.81
CA GLU A 462 25.51 5.06 -9.13
C GLU A 462 25.80 3.62 -8.67
N VAL A 463 24.79 2.84 -8.31
CA VAL A 463 24.95 1.43 -7.93
C VAL A 463 25.23 0.55 -9.16
N ASP A 464 24.63 0.87 -10.30
CA ASP A 464 24.78 0.11 -11.55
C ASP A 464 26.00 0.52 -12.38
N ASP A 465 26.50 1.76 -12.21
CA ASP A 465 27.69 2.24 -12.91
C ASP A 465 28.87 1.30 -12.71
N GLU A 466 29.74 1.24 -13.71
CA GLU A 466 30.98 0.47 -13.63
C GLU A 466 31.93 1.01 -12.56
N LEU A 467 32.92 0.22 -12.18
CA LEU A 467 34.00 0.69 -11.33
C LEU A 467 34.83 1.77 -12.04
N PRO A 468 35.33 2.79 -11.33
CA PRO A 468 36.25 3.79 -11.89
C PRO A 468 37.48 3.13 -12.51
N GLU A 469 38.10 3.79 -13.48
CA GLU A 469 39.21 3.26 -14.27
C GLU A 469 40.37 2.75 -13.40
N GLY A 470 40.74 3.44 -12.35
CA GLY A 470 41.80 3.00 -11.39
C GLY A 470 41.36 1.97 -10.34
N MET A 471 40.18 1.33 -10.50
CA MET A 471 39.64 0.33 -9.58
C MET A 471 39.04 -0.87 -10.31
N ARG A 472 39.40 -1.09 -11.58
CA ARG A 472 38.80 -2.16 -12.37
C ARG A 472 39.54 -3.48 -12.31
N THR A 473 40.81 -3.48 -11.90
CA THR A 473 41.61 -4.72 -11.85
C THR A 473 41.71 -5.27 -10.42
N GLY A 474 42.04 -6.56 -10.34
CA GLY A 474 42.21 -7.22 -9.05
C GLY A 474 43.31 -6.55 -8.20
N SER A 475 44.43 -6.19 -8.83
CA SER A 475 45.54 -5.49 -8.11
C SER A 475 45.13 -4.11 -7.61
N ASP A 476 44.40 -3.33 -8.41
CA ASP A 476 43.92 -2.01 -7.97
C ASP A 476 42.96 -2.14 -6.81
N LEU A 477 42.03 -3.10 -6.89
CA LEU A 477 41.05 -3.34 -5.82
C LEU A 477 41.72 -3.85 -4.54
N ALA A 478 42.75 -4.67 -4.64
CA ALA A 478 43.53 -5.11 -3.48
C ALA A 478 44.18 -3.93 -2.74
N PHE A 479 44.72 -2.98 -3.50
CA PHE A 479 45.26 -1.74 -2.94
C PHE A 479 44.18 -0.90 -2.26
N VAL A 480 43.07 -0.66 -2.97
CA VAL A 480 41.94 0.13 -2.46
C VAL A 480 41.32 -0.50 -1.20
N VAL A 481 41.18 -1.82 -1.14
CA VAL A 481 40.68 -2.54 0.04
C VAL A 481 41.62 -2.37 1.22
N LYS A 482 42.93 -2.48 1.02
CA LYS A 482 43.92 -2.20 2.09
C LYS A 482 43.80 -0.78 2.62
N GLU A 483 43.66 0.21 1.75
CA GLU A 483 43.47 1.61 2.13
C GLU A 483 42.15 1.84 2.89
N CYS A 484 41.08 1.16 2.51
CA CYS A 484 39.80 1.26 3.19
C CYS A 484 39.86 0.70 4.62
N PHE A 485 40.63 -0.35 4.85
CA PHE A 485 40.76 -0.94 6.17
C PHE A 485 41.90 -0.34 6.99
N ALA A 486 42.78 0.49 6.41
CA ALA A 486 43.89 1.11 7.11
C ALA A 486 43.39 1.91 8.34
N GLY A 487 43.95 1.61 9.50
CA GLY A 487 43.57 2.25 10.78
C GLY A 487 42.29 1.70 11.42
N THR A 488 41.65 0.71 10.84
CA THR A 488 40.51 0.04 11.45
C THR A 488 40.93 -1.19 12.28
N PRO A 489 40.14 -1.62 13.28
CA PRO A 489 40.42 -2.84 14.03
C PRO A 489 40.48 -4.12 13.19
N GLN A 490 40.01 -4.05 11.95
CA GLN A 490 39.90 -5.18 11.02
C GLN A 490 41.10 -5.29 10.08
N ALA A 491 41.99 -4.30 10.03
CA ALA A 491 43.13 -4.24 9.13
C ALA A 491 44.04 -5.48 9.18
N GLY A 492 44.18 -6.11 10.38
CA GLY A 492 44.96 -7.31 10.59
C GLY A 492 44.16 -8.62 10.66
N SER A 493 42.90 -8.62 10.28
CA SER A 493 42.08 -9.84 10.34
C SER A 493 42.43 -10.78 9.19
N GLU A 494 42.45 -12.09 9.45
CA GLU A 494 42.70 -13.14 8.47
C GLU A 494 41.75 -13.00 7.25
N LYS A 495 40.50 -12.67 7.46
CA LYS A 495 39.50 -12.47 6.39
C LYS A 495 39.86 -11.33 5.45
N VAL A 496 40.39 -10.22 5.96
CA VAL A 496 40.84 -9.10 5.13
C VAL A 496 42.11 -9.45 4.38
N SER A 497 43.04 -10.16 5.01
CA SER A 497 44.25 -10.66 4.37
C SER A 497 43.92 -11.60 3.22
N THR A 498 43.06 -12.59 3.44
CA THR A 498 42.58 -13.50 2.40
C THR A 498 41.88 -12.76 1.24
N LEU A 499 41.01 -11.77 1.55
CA LEU A 499 40.39 -10.97 0.51
C LEU A 499 41.40 -10.23 -0.36
N VAL A 500 42.44 -9.66 0.27
CA VAL A 500 43.48 -8.94 -0.46
C VAL A 500 44.33 -9.90 -1.31
N GLU A 501 44.61 -11.10 -0.79
CA GLU A 501 45.34 -12.16 -1.53
C GLU A 501 44.51 -12.65 -2.72
N ASP A 502 43.22 -12.92 -2.55
CA ASP A 502 42.32 -13.33 -3.62
C ASP A 502 42.21 -12.27 -4.74
N LEU A 503 42.12 -11.00 -4.33
CA LEU A 503 42.09 -9.89 -5.29
C LEU A 503 43.43 -9.76 -6.04
N ASN A 504 44.55 -9.87 -5.35
CA ASN A 504 45.89 -9.84 -5.97
C ASN A 504 46.09 -11.03 -6.93
N ALA A 505 45.57 -12.21 -6.59
CA ALA A 505 45.64 -13.40 -7.46
C ALA A 505 44.91 -13.20 -8.81
N LEU A 506 43.91 -12.33 -8.85
CA LEU A 506 43.23 -11.94 -10.09
C LEU A 506 44.10 -10.97 -10.96
N GLY A 507 45.10 -10.34 -10.40
CA GLY A 507 46.08 -9.50 -11.09
C GLY A 507 45.40 -8.39 -11.92
N HIS A 508 45.72 -8.38 -13.21
CA HIS A 508 45.16 -7.38 -14.18
C HIS A 508 43.81 -7.76 -14.77
N GLN A 509 43.17 -8.83 -14.27
CA GLN A 509 41.83 -9.18 -14.74
C GLN A 509 40.82 -8.10 -14.34
N GLU A 510 39.99 -7.66 -15.30
CA GLU A 510 38.91 -6.72 -15.03
C GLU A 510 37.81 -7.35 -14.18
N ILE A 511 37.38 -6.62 -13.17
CA ILE A 511 36.38 -7.03 -12.19
C ILE A 511 35.20 -6.07 -12.25
N SER A 512 34.01 -6.59 -12.53
CA SER A 512 32.78 -5.80 -12.46
C SER A 512 32.35 -5.57 -11.00
N LYS A 513 31.56 -4.53 -10.73
CA LYS A 513 30.95 -4.31 -9.41
C LYS A 513 30.19 -5.53 -8.89
N LYS A 514 29.53 -6.27 -9.78
CA LYS A 514 28.80 -7.50 -9.42
C LYS A 514 29.75 -8.60 -8.95
N ALA A 515 30.86 -8.78 -9.66
CA ALA A 515 31.90 -9.73 -9.27
C ALA A 515 32.53 -9.34 -7.94
N LEU A 516 32.88 -8.06 -7.76
CA LEU A 516 33.40 -7.53 -6.49
C LEU A 516 32.44 -7.79 -5.33
N LYS A 517 31.14 -7.52 -5.48
CA LYS A 517 30.12 -7.84 -4.45
C LYS A 517 30.14 -9.32 -4.08
N GLY A 518 30.31 -10.20 -5.08
CA GLY A 518 30.41 -11.66 -4.87
C GLY A 518 31.62 -12.02 -4.02
N ILE A 519 32.80 -11.54 -4.39
CA ILE A 519 34.07 -11.76 -3.67
C ILE A 519 33.98 -11.24 -2.23
N LEU A 520 33.51 -10.01 -2.03
CA LEU A 520 33.35 -9.42 -0.70
C LEU A 520 32.43 -10.25 0.21
N ASN A 521 31.29 -10.73 -0.32
CA ASN A 521 30.36 -11.55 0.44
C ASN A 521 30.95 -12.94 0.77
N LEU A 522 31.77 -13.50 -0.12
CA LEU A 522 32.44 -14.79 0.09
C LEU A 522 33.52 -14.68 1.17
N CYS A 523 34.44 -13.75 1.01
CA CYS A 523 35.61 -13.62 1.89
C CYS A 523 35.29 -13.02 3.26
N LEU A 524 34.46 -11.98 3.30
CA LEU A 524 34.14 -11.26 4.55
C LEU A 524 32.86 -11.76 5.23
N GLY A 525 32.05 -12.55 4.53
CA GLY A 525 30.75 -13.03 4.99
C GLY A 525 29.61 -12.05 4.67
N LYS A 526 28.56 -12.57 4.04
CA LYS A 526 27.35 -11.80 3.65
C LYS A 526 26.72 -11.12 4.86
N GLY A 527 26.55 -9.80 4.78
CA GLY A 527 25.93 -9.01 5.86
C GLY A 527 26.81 -8.78 7.09
N SER A 528 28.10 -9.14 7.03
CA SER A 528 29.04 -8.88 8.11
C SER A 528 29.33 -7.38 8.30
N LYS A 529 29.76 -6.98 9.49
CA LYS A 529 30.21 -5.62 9.78
C LYS A 529 31.36 -5.21 8.87
N ALA A 530 32.28 -6.12 8.58
CA ALA A 530 33.41 -5.87 7.69
C ALA A 530 32.97 -5.48 6.27
N VAL A 531 31.96 -6.16 5.71
CA VAL A 531 31.38 -5.78 4.42
C VAL A 531 30.71 -4.41 4.51
N ALA A 532 30.02 -4.10 5.60
CA ALA A 532 29.37 -2.81 5.76
C ALA A 532 30.41 -1.67 5.85
N ASP A 533 31.41 -1.83 6.70
CA ASP A 533 32.48 -0.85 6.92
C ASP A 533 33.28 -0.60 5.61
N LEU A 534 33.60 -1.65 4.86
CA LEU A 534 34.29 -1.52 3.56
C LEU A 534 33.43 -0.76 2.53
N ARG A 535 32.12 -1.07 2.47
CA ARG A 535 31.21 -0.37 1.55
C ARG A 535 31.09 1.12 1.87
N ASP A 536 31.01 1.45 3.16
CA ASP A 536 30.96 2.83 3.62
C ASP A 536 32.27 3.55 3.29
N ALA A 537 33.43 2.92 3.53
CA ALA A 537 34.74 3.46 3.21
C ALA A 537 34.95 3.65 1.68
N LEU A 538 34.50 2.72 0.86
CA LEU A 538 34.53 2.84 -0.60
C LEU A 538 33.72 4.05 -1.07
N TYR A 539 32.56 4.29 -0.47
CA TYR A 539 31.75 5.44 -0.83
C TYR A 539 32.36 6.76 -0.33
N GLU A 540 32.84 6.80 0.89
CA GLU A 540 33.42 8.01 1.47
C GLU A 540 34.70 8.45 0.76
N LYS A 541 35.63 7.50 0.53
CA LYS A 541 36.94 7.79 -0.05
C LYS A 541 36.91 7.90 -1.59
N TYR A 542 36.17 7.03 -2.25
CA TYR A 542 36.24 6.87 -3.70
C TYR A 542 34.93 7.16 -4.44
N ARG A 543 33.87 7.52 -3.71
CA ARG A 543 32.52 7.72 -4.26
C ARG A 543 31.98 6.49 -5.03
N VAL A 544 32.45 5.31 -4.69
CA VAL A 544 31.97 4.05 -5.29
C VAL A 544 30.85 3.46 -4.47
N ARG A 545 29.66 3.51 -5.01
CA ARG A 545 28.47 2.96 -4.38
C ARG A 545 28.26 1.51 -4.83
N LEU A 546 28.49 0.55 -3.94
CA LEU A 546 28.25 -0.87 -4.23
C LEU A 546 26.82 -1.31 -3.94
N HIS A 547 26.08 -0.60 -3.11
CA HIS A 547 24.70 -0.88 -2.77
C HIS A 547 24.04 0.39 -2.25
N PHE A 548 22.72 0.40 -2.30
CA PHE A 548 21.97 1.47 -1.63
C PHE A 548 22.01 1.25 -0.10
N SER A 549 22.50 2.22 0.64
CA SER A 549 22.48 2.17 2.09
C SER A 549 21.08 2.48 2.61
N LYS A 550 20.52 1.57 3.40
CA LYS A 550 19.25 1.76 4.11
C LYS A 550 19.42 2.47 5.45
N LYS A 551 20.53 3.17 5.66
CA LYS A 551 20.71 3.97 6.87
C LYS A 551 19.63 5.04 6.96
N LYS A 552 19.17 5.33 8.18
CA LYS A 552 18.06 6.25 8.46
C LYS A 552 18.22 7.60 7.76
N GLU A 553 19.43 8.16 7.79
CA GLU A 553 19.75 9.48 7.23
C GLU A 553 19.48 9.56 5.70
N ASN A 554 19.92 8.55 4.95
CA ASN A 554 19.70 8.49 3.50
C ASN A 554 18.22 8.23 3.14
N MET A 555 17.47 7.69 4.08
CA MET A 555 16.10 7.28 3.86
C MET A 555 15.09 8.35 4.23
N ASP A 556 15.38 9.14 5.26
CA ASP A 556 14.53 10.23 5.71
C ASP A 556 14.45 11.33 4.63
N ASP A 557 15.50 11.49 3.83
CA ASP A 557 15.54 12.44 2.71
C ASP A 557 14.72 11.97 1.48
N LEU A 558 14.69 10.66 1.24
CA LEU A 558 14.00 10.08 0.09
C LEU A 558 12.57 9.65 0.42
N PHE A 559 12.36 9.18 1.63
CA PHE A 559 11.09 8.66 2.10
C PHE A 559 10.83 9.10 3.52
N SER A 560 9.57 9.16 3.86
CA SER A 560 9.16 9.32 5.25
C SER A 560 9.38 8.01 6.03
N ALA A 561 10.64 7.68 6.32
CA ALA A 561 11.01 6.40 6.91
C ALA A 561 10.74 6.29 8.41
N SER A 562 10.46 7.40 9.09
CA SER A 562 10.12 7.41 10.51
C SER A 562 8.62 7.21 10.74
N LEU A 563 8.25 6.70 11.93
CA LEU A 563 6.85 6.57 12.34
C LEU A 563 6.18 7.90 12.68
N ASN A 564 6.85 9.01 12.44
CA ASN A 564 6.35 10.32 12.80
C ASN A 564 5.18 10.72 11.92
N ILE A 565 4.21 11.41 12.51
CA ILE A 565 3.13 12.03 11.76
C ILE A 565 3.71 13.25 11.04
N LYS A 566 3.51 13.32 9.75
CA LYS A 566 3.84 14.47 8.93
C LYS A 566 2.56 15.08 8.41
N TYR A 567 2.43 16.39 8.51
CA TYR A 567 1.26 17.11 8.04
C TYR A 567 1.65 18.39 7.30
N PHE A 568 0.79 18.83 6.42
CA PHE A 568 0.99 20.00 5.58
C PHE A 568 -0.37 20.59 5.18
N GLY A 569 -0.35 21.80 4.62
CA GLY A 569 -1.54 22.48 4.15
C GLY A 569 -2.58 22.70 5.27
N ALA A 570 -2.12 22.75 6.54
CA ALA A 570 -3.02 23.04 7.64
C ALA A 570 -3.40 24.52 7.59
N ASN A 571 -4.69 24.78 7.43
CA ASN A 571 -5.31 26.09 7.51
C ASN A 571 -6.43 26.06 8.56
N GLU A 572 -7.32 27.03 8.55
CA GLU A 572 -8.41 27.12 9.53
C GLU A 572 -9.48 26.03 9.37
N SER A 573 -9.56 25.42 8.17
CA SER A 573 -10.62 24.46 7.82
C SER A 573 -10.15 23.06 7.49
N GLU A 574 -8.88 22.84 7.10
CA GLU A 574 -8.41 21.52 6.67
C GLU A 574 -6.91 21.29 6.92
N ALA A 575 -6.53 20.03 7.02
CA ALA A 575 -5.14 19.59 7.06
C ALA A 575 -4.97 18.25 6.36
N HIS A 576 -3.83 18.07 5.71
CA HIS A 576 -3.41 16.79 5.14
C HIS A 576 -2.33 16.19 6.02
N TYR A 577 -2.37 14.88 6.23
CA TYR A 577 -1.37 14.19 7.03
C TYR A 577 -1.10 12.77 6.53
N PHE A 578 0.06 12.26 6.89
CA PHE A 578 0.45 10.88 6.69
C PHE A 578 1.42 10.44 7.79
N VAL A 579 1.60 9.14 7.92
CA VAL A 579 2.60 8.58 8.83
C VAL A 579 3.67 7.91 8.00
N GLY A 580 4.92 8.27 8.26
CA GLY A 580 6.06 7.66 7.62
C GLY A 580 6.12 6.17 7.91
N ASP A 581 6.67 5.40 6.97
CA ASP A 581 6.76 3.96 7.13
C ASP A 581 7.88 3.58 8.10
N ARG A 582 7.69 2.44 8.76
CA ARG A 582 8.74 1.87 9.60
C ARG A 582 9.92 1.42 8.77
N GLN A 583 11.12 1.78 9.18
CA GLN A 583 12.31 1.04 8.81
C GLN A 583 12.20 -0.40 9.35
N GLY A 584 11.43 -1.23 8.67
CA GLY A 584 11.58 -2.65 8.83
C GLY A 584 12.87 -3.05 8.13
N ALA A 585 13.64 -3.95 8.68
CA ALA A 585 14.83 -4.54 8.07
C ALA A 585 14.55 -5.22 6.73
N ILE A 586 13.34 -5.12 6.22
CA ILE A 586 12.84 -5.89 5.09
C ILE A 586 12.36 -4.91 4.04
N GLN A 587 13.18 -4.80 3.00
CA GLN A 587 12.83 -4.42 1.64
C GLN A 587 11.88 -3.22 1.51
N PHE A 588 12.35 -2.16 0.88
CA PHE A 588 11.50 -1.21 0.21
C PHE A 588 10.56 -1.95 -0.72
N SER A 589 9.48 -2.38 -0.15
CA SER A 589 8.39 -2.88 -0.94
C SER A 589 7.46 -1.72 -1.19
N ILE A 590 6.69 -1.84 -2.21
CA ILE A 590 5.57 -1.02 -2.58
C ILE A 590 4.62 -0.61 -1.48
N ASN A 591 4.61 -1.35 -0.38
CA ASN A 591 3.77 -1.07 0.77
C ASN A 591 4.18 0.20 1.51
N ASN A 592 5.23 0.86 1.06
CA ASN A 592 5.85 2.01 1.71
C ASN A 592 5.31 3.35 1.22
N ALA A 593 4.49 3.38 0.15
CA ALA A 593 3.74 4.57 -0.20
C ALA A 593 2.61 4.76 0.82
N CYS A 594 2.63 5.87 1.52
CA CYS A 594 1.57 6.21 2.46
C CYS A 594 0.47 6.95 1.73
N HIS A 595 -0.77 6.50 1.87
CA HIS A 595 -1.92 7.29 1.47
C HIS A 595 -2.04 8.52 2.37
N LEU A 596 -2.31 9.66 1.76
CA LEU A 596 -2.64 10.85 2.50
C LEU A 596 -4.02 10.70 3.11
N ARG A 597 -4.19 11.26 4.30
CA ARG A 597 -5.49 11.53 4.89
C ARG A 597 -5.72 13.01 4.95
N LYS A 598 -6.98 13.38 4.79
CA LYS A 598 -7.44 14.74 4.91
C LYS A 598 -8.42 14.83 6.07
N ILE A 599 -8.23 15.80 6.94
CA ILE A 599 -9.20 16.16 7.96
C ILE A 599 -9.78 17.53 7.61
N VAL A 600 -11.10 17.66 7.65
CA VAL A 600 -11.82 18.85 7.21
C VAL A 600 -12.84 19.25 8.26
N ALA A 601 -12.78 20.48 8.71
CA ALA A 601 -13.84 21.08 9.53
C ALA A 601 -15.09 21.32 8.67
N VAL A 602 -16.25 20.95 9.17
CA VAL A 602 -17.53 21.07 8.45
C VAL A 602 -18.52 21.93 9.22
N ASN A 603 -19.52 22.44 8.50
CA ASN A 603 -20.60 23.26 9.08
C ASN A 603 -20.11 24.46 9.91
N GLY A 604 -19.07 25.16 9.45
CA GLY A 604 -18.53 26.34 10.14
C GLY A 604 -17.73 26.04 11.43
N SER A 605 -17.41 24.77 11.66
CA SER A 605 -16.61 24.32 12.80
C SER A 605 -15.13 24.69 12.65
N LYS A 606 -14.41 24.70 13.76
CA LYS A 606 -12.95 24.84 13.77
C LYS A 606 -12.28 23.49 13.48
N LEU A 607 -11.10 23.56 12.90
CA LEU A 607 -10.26 22.38 12.68
C LEU A 607 -9.63 21.92 14.01
N VAL A 608 -9.95 20.70 14.42
CA VAL A 608 -9.43 20.07 15.67
C VAL A 608 -8.26 19.11 15.42
N PHE A 609 -7.55 19.27 14.30
CA PHE A 609 -6.48 18.35 13.91
C PHE A 609 -5.38 18.26 14.96
N LYS A 610 -4.93 19.38 15.52
CA LYS A 610 -3.85 19.42 16.50
C LYS A 610 -4.25 18.78 17.82
N GLU A 611 -5.49 18.96 18.21
CA GLU A 611 -6.07 18.40 19.43
C GLU A 611 -6.16 16.87 19.37
N VAL A 612 -6.47 16.29 18.22
CA VAL A 612 -6.57 14.81 18.07
C VAL A 612 -5.23 14.13 17.81
N LEU A 613 -4.14 14.87 17.54
CA LEU A 613 -2.83 14.27 17.31
C LEU A 613 -2.37 13.28 18.39
N PRO A 614 -2.58 13.54 19.71
CA PRO A 614 -2.21 12.58 20.75
C PRO A 614 -2.90 11.22 20.61
N THR A 615 -4.10 11.17 20.01
CA THR A 615 -4.84 9.92 19.77
C THR A 615 -4.29 9.11 18.61
N MET A 616 -3.43 9.70 17.80
CA MET A 616 -2.77 9.05 16.65
C MET A 616 -1.41 8.45 17.03
N ASP A 617 -0.90 8.70 18.24
CA ASP A 617 0.34 8.12 18.75
C ASP A 617 0.14 6.64 19.14
N VAL A 618 -0.16 5.82 18.13
CA VAL A 618 -0.45 4.39 18.28
C VAL A 618 0.18 3.58 17.15
N ASP A 619 0.63 2.38 17.44
CA ASP A 619 1.40 1.56 16.50
C ASP A 619 0.58 0.49 15.74
N PHE A 620 -0.68 0.27 16.11
CA PHE A 620 -1.49 -0.85 15.60
C PHE A 620 -2.69 -0.46 14.72
N VAL A 621 -2.98 0.83 14.54
CA VAL A 621 -4.11 1.29 13.71
C VAL A 621 -3.74 1.36 12.22
N ARG A 622 -2.68 0.65 11.82
CA ARG A 622 -2.21 0.64 10.45
C ARG A 622 -2.68 -0.61 9.72
N THR A 623 -3.33 -0.41 8.61
CA THR A 623 -3.69 -1.49 7.70
C THR A 623 -3.04 -1.22 6.34
N GLY A 624 -1.95 -1.93 6.06
CA GLY A 624 -1.28 -1.86 4.75
C GLY A 624 -0.72 -0.48 4.43
N GLN A 625 -1.15 0.11 3.33
CA GLN A 625 -0.74 1.45 2.84
C GLN A 625 -1.45 2.61 3.55
N SER A 626 -2.40 2.31 4.43
CA SER A 626 -3.17 3.34 5.11
C SER A 626 -2.35 3.96 6.23
N THR A 627 -2.43 5.27 6.35
CA THR A 627 -1.87 6.02 7.48
C THR A 627 -2.69 5.78 8.76
N VAL A 628 -2.24 6.30 9.89
CA VAL A 628 -2.89 6.11 11.20
C VAL A 628 -4.22 6.87 11.28
N LEU A 629 -5.19 6.31 12.00
CA LEU A 629 -6.40 6.99 12.46
C LEU A 629 -6.32 7.23 13.97
N PRO A 630 -7.05 8.20 14.52
CA PRO A 630 -7.29 8.28 15.95
C PRO A 630 -7.72 6.92 16.53
N PHE A 631 -7.17 6.54 17.67
CA PHE A 631 -7.42 5.19 18.23
C PHE A 631 -8.91 4.90 18.53
N PRO A 632 -9.78 5.87 18.84
CA PRO A 632 -11.20 5.60 19.06
C PRO A 632 -11.87 4.88 17.89
N PHE A 633 -11.43 5.13 16.64
CA PHE A 633 -11.95 4.38 15.48
C PHE A 633 -11.61 2.89 15.51
N LYS A 634 -10.57 2.48 16.21
CA LYS A 634 -10.29 1.05 16.42
C LYS A 634 -11.31 0.44 17.39
N TYR A 635 -11.66 1.15 18.44
CA TYR A 635 -12.70 0.72 19.40
C TYR A 635 -14.06 0.62 18.72
N ILE A 636 -14.43 1.60 17.88
CA ILE A 636 -15.67 1.58 17.09
C ILE A 636 -15.73 0.32 16.21
N ARG A 637 -14.64 -0.01 15.51
CA ARG A 637 -14.58 -1.21 14.66
C ARG A 637 -14.66 -2.52 15.44
N GLU A 638 -14.03 -2.58 16.60
CA GLU A 638 -14.10 -3.77 17.45
C GLU A 638 -15.48 -3.90 18.11
N TYR A 639 -16.07 -2.79 18.55
CA TYR A 639 -17.44 -2.78 19.10
C TYR A 639 -18.47 -3.28 18.07
N ALA A 640 -18.35 -2.85 16.83
CA ALA A 640 -19.24 -3.32 15.76
C ALA A 640 -19.20 -4.83 15.55
N LYS A 641 -18.08 -5.50 15.88
CA LYS A 641 -17.94 -6.97 15.88
C LYS A 641 -18.38 -7.61 17.18
N PHE A 642 -18.24 -6.88 18.29
CA PHE A 642 -18.50 -7.34 19.64
C PHE A 642 -20.00 -7.54 19.91
N GLU A 643 -20.86 -6.75 19.30
CA GLU A 643 -22.31 -6.83 19.45
C GLU A 643 -23.02 -7.73 18.42
N LYS A 644 -22.30 -8.43 17.57
CA LYS A 644 -22.86 -9.47 16.72
C LYS A 644 -22.83 -10.77 17.52
#